data_6783958fc0f419da4d24bd01e1ba3665
#
_entry.id   6783958fc0f419da4d24bd01e1ba3665
#
_cell.length_a   1.000
_cell.length_b   1.000
_cell.length_c   1.000
_cell.angle_alpha   90.00
_cell.angle_beta   90.00
_cell.angle_gamma   90.00
#
_symmetry.space_group_name_H-M   'P 1'
#
loop_
_entity.id
_entity.type
_entity.pdbx_description
1 polymer ?
#
loop_
_entity_poly.entity_id
_entity_poly.type
_entity_poly.pdbx_seq_one_letter_code
_entity_poly.pdbx_strand_id
1 'polypeptide(L)'
;MKKHLYIFIAMLLSFGLKAQQNIIAHNSGNNMYSSSTSVIDSIKFDTNYSKFKLSGNSTTLDIQKTVIDSLTFTSNTVNLTKIYIIYNGTDNATIINPYSTQGVNITASGGTVNVVSTATINNLEYNLLGTSATGSLTMSSTLPATFVMNNLNITNTSGPAINIIGGQTHTFNLQAGTINSLTDGSSSTKNGTLQTDGKIIFTGTGTLNIKGIKKHGISTSGIIEVQNGSIKVISAASDGFHSEGYMMSNGTVNITATGDAIDAGDAAISISGGNITATLASADVKGIKTGTNTISISGGTINLALTGAQSKAINAKGNITFDGGNITANLSGAAVLTASGSGYDPSYSTAIKTDANIILNAGTLNLTLASTANGGKGISADQNITINGGTITVTNAGNGATYTNISGTLDSYSSAAITTDLNLAITGGSVTTTSSGTGGKGLKADGTVTIGTATGSPTLNIKTTGARFLVSGTDYSHPKTLVATGAISIVNGNNTFNSTDDGIHSDTSVSISGGTNTVNAISTVIGVGEGIEAPIINVSGGLTNVTASNDGINATYGTVSGGTEQNDNSQFNVSGGIIIVAGNDAVDSNGNITITGGYLIATGPTSQPEEAIDFNGSFNINGGTVIAGGSNANMTKAASTTSTQPNMFLKSSAQLASTSLIHIENTAGSEIVTFKPKNNVYYFHVSTPTLLKNTQYKVYFGGTYTGGSYVGGSTGWGLYTGGTYSTTGGTLKSTFTTSNTANVNTQSF
;
A
#
# COMPACT_ATOMS: atom_id res chain seq x y z
N MET A 1 7.04 -55.51 -19.44
CA MET A 1 6.59 -55.80 -18.06
C MET A 1 5.37 -56.71 -17.95
N LYS A 2 4.35 -56.61 -18.83
CA LYS A 2 3.14 -57.48 -18.74
C LYS A 2 3.41 -58.99 -18.87
N LYS A 3 4.35 -59.46 -19.71
CA LYS A 3 4.65 -60.91 -19.90
C LYS A 3 5.44 -61.53 -18.73
N HIS A 4 6.27 -60.75 -18.05
CA HIS A 4 7.08 -61.28 -16.94
C HIS A 4 6.31 -61.46 -15.65
N LEU A 5 5.26 -60.64 -15.41
CA LEU A 5 4.43 -60.75 -14.22
C LEU A 5 3.54 -62.02 -14.26
N TYR A 6 3.03 -62.43 -15.44
CA TYR A 6 2.26 -63.67 -15.58
C TYR A 6 3.13 -64.94 -15.34
N ILE A 7 4.40 -64.88 -15.75
CA ILE A 7 5.33 -65.99 -15.56
C ILE A 7 5.71 -66.14 -14.09
N PHE A 8 5.86 -65.00 -13.38
CA PHE A 8 6.22 -65.05 -11.96
C PHE A 8 5.07 -65.55 -11.06
N ILE A 9 3.82 -65.15 -11.35
CA ILE A 9 2.63 -65.65 -10.65
C ILE A 9 2.36 -67.14 -10.97
N ALA A 10 2.54 -67.59 -12.22
CA ALA A 10 2.41 -69.00 -12.60
C ALA A 10 3.51 -69.87 -11.97
N MET A 11 4.73 -69.37 -11.80
CA MET A 11 5.81 -70.06 -11.10
C MET A 11 5.58 -70.23 -9.61
N LEU A 12 5.03 -69.23 -8.94
CA LEU A 12 4.70 -69.24 -7.51
C LEU A 12 3.57 -70.20 -7.17
N LEU A 13 2.63 -70.48 -8.10
CA LEU A 13 1.54 -71.45 -7.93
C LEU A 13 1.98 -72.87 -8.19
N SER A 14 3.15 -73.13 -8.83
CA SER A 14 3.67 -74.47 -9.13
C SER A 14 4.59 -75.06 -8.03
N PHE A 15 5.07 -74.26 -7.10
CA PHE A 15 5.80 -74.74 -5.96
C PHE A 15 4.88 -74.82 -4.74
N GLY A 16 4.55 -76.06 -4.31
CA GLY A 16 3.73 -76.32 -3.13
C GLY A 16 4.36 -75.80 -1.83
N LEU A 17 4.41 -74.46 -1.63
CA LEU A 17 4.89 -73.83 -0.42
C LEU A 17 3.78 -73.87 0.63
N LYS A 18 3.94 -74.70 1.64
CA LYS A 18 3.06 -74.78 2.85
C LYS A 18 3.24 -73.61 3.84
N ALA A 19 3.82 -72.51 3.42
CA ALA A 19 3.89 -71.29 4.27
C ALA A 19 2.71 -70.39 3.93
N GLN A 20 1.93 -69.99 4.94
CA GLN A 20 0.90 -69.01 4.82
C GLN A 20 1.58 -67.67 4.42
N GLN A 21 1.30 -67.17 3.24
CA GLN A 21 1.82 -65.93 2.74
C GLN A 21 0.72 -64.87 2.69
N ASN A 22 1.07 -63.64 2.90
CA ASN A 22 0.19 -62.50 2.73
C ASN A 22 0.58 -61.73 1.43
N ILE A 23 -0.43 -61.32 0.70
CA ILE A 23 -0.24 -60.34 -0.38
C ILE A 23 -0.50 -58.94 0.15
N ILE A 24 0.35 -58.02 -0.19
CA ILE A 24 0.25 -56.64 0.23
C ILE A 24 0.22 -55.75 -1.01
N ALA A 25 -0.82 -54.94 -1.18
CA ALA A 25 -0.86 -53.91 -2.18
C ALA A 25 -0.33 -52.59 -1.56
N HIS A 26 0.48 -51.87 -2.31
CA HIS A 26 1.12 -50.65 -1.89
C HIS A 26 0.67 -49.47 -2.74
N ASN A 27 0.65 -48.27 -2.12
CA ASN A 27 0.53 -46.99 -2.78
C ASN A 27 1.55 -46.05 -2.17
N SER A 28 2.42 -45.45 -2.99
CA SER A 28 3.48 -44.52 -2.55
C SER A 28 4.30 -45.07 -1.37
N GLY A 29 4.65 -46.37 -1.44
CA GLY A 29 5.43 -47.07 -0.42
C GLY A 29 4.67 -47.47 0.85
N ASN A 30 3.37 -47.14 0.96
CA ASN A 30 2.53 -47.53 2.10
C ASN A 30 1.74 -48.81 1.81
N ASN A 31 1.56 -49.64 2.84
CA ASN A 31 0.72 -50.80 2.76
C ASN A 31 -0.76 -50.36 2.81
N MET A 32 -1.50 -50.54 1.71
CA MET A 32 -2.92 -50.16 1.65
C MET A 32 -3.86 -51.35 1.82
N TYR A 33 -3.43 -52.57 1.47
CA TYR A 33 -4.20 -53.79 1.62
C TYR A 33 -3.30 -54.95 1.95
N SER A 34 -3.74 -55.87 2.83
CA SER A 34 -3.09 -57.13 3.12
C SER A 34 -4.11 -58.23 3.29
N SER A 35 -3.86 -59.39 2.67
CA SER A 35 -4.69 -60.58 2.84
C SER A 35 -3.84 -61.81 2.73
N SER A 36 -4.26 -62.91 3.40
CA SER A 36 -3.62 -64.21 3.26
C SER A 36 -3.87 -64.79 1.87
N THR A 37 -2.84 -65.30 1.25
CA THR A 37 -2.97 -66.02 -0.05
C THR A 37 -3.84 -67.25 0.03
N SER A 38 -4.06 -67.80 1.23
CA SER A 38 -4.95 -68.95 1.46
C SER A 38 -6.45 -68.65 1.27
N VAL A 39 -6.84 -67.37 1.30
CA VAL A 39 -8.22 -66.93 1.08
C VAL A 39 -8.43 -66.20 -0.24
N ILE A 40 -7.40 -66.10 -1.08
CA ILE A 40 -7.46 -65.46 -2.39
C ILE A 40 -7.52 -66.54 -3.47
N ASP A 41 -8.67 -66.64 -4.15
CA ASP A 41 -8.87 -67.61 -5.22
C ASP A 41 -8.20 -67.17 -6.52
N SER A 42 -8.20 -65.87 -6.79
CA SER A 42 -7.61 -65.39 -8.04
C SER A 42 -7.22 -63.91 -7.94
N ILE A 43 -6.19 -63.54 -8.67
CA ILE A 43 -5.78 -62.15 -8.94
C ILE A 43 -6.01 -61.90 -10.41
N LYS A 44 -6.91 -61.00 -10.78
CA LYS A 44 -7.19 -60.64 -12.17
C LYS A 44 -6.77 -59.22 -12.47
N PHE A 45 -6.02 -59.05 -13.56
CA PHE A 45 -5.76 -57.75 -14.16
C PHE A 45 -6.71 -57.57 -15.33
N ASP A 46 -7.72 -56.76 -15.19
CA ASP A 46 -8.65 -56.47 -16.27
C ASP A 46 -7.97 -55.65 -17.36
N THR A 47 -8.11 -56.05 -18.60
CA THR A 47 -7.54 -55.34 -19.75
C THR A 47 -8.44 -54.26 -20.30
N ASN A 48 -9.75 -54.32 -20.04
CA ASN A 48 -10.75 -53.40 -20.52
C ASN A 48 -11.00 -52.25 -19.52
N TYR A 49 -10.74 -52.49 -18.24
CA TYR A 49 -10.89 -51.53 -17.18
C TYR A 49 -9.56 -51.39 -16.43
N SER A 50 -9.16 -50.20 -16.10
CA SER A 50 -7.92 -49.91 -15.36
C SER A 50 -7.98 -50.43 -13.91
N LYS A 51 -8.50 -51.66 -13.69
CA LYS A 51 -8.74 -52.24 -12.37
C LYS A 51 -7.92 -53.49 -12.14
N PHE A 52 -7.57 -53.69 -10.89
CA PHE A 52 -6.98 -54.89 -10.33
C PHE A 52 -7.99 -55.54 -9.38
N LYS A 53 -8.23 -56.82 -9.56
CA LYS A 53 -9.26 -57.56 -8.82
C LYS A 53 -8.63 -58.70 -8.05
N LEU A 54 -8.91 -58.73 -6.75
CA LEU A 54 -8.66 -59.85 -5.87
C LEU A 54 -10.00 -60.52 -5.53
N SER A 55 -10.11 -61.80 -5.77
CA SER A 55 -11.30 -62.60 -5.44
C SER A 55 -10.96 -63.71 -4.48
N GLY A 56 -11.69 -63.84 -3.38
CA GLY A 56 -11.59 -64.90 -2.37
C GLY A 56 -12.96 -65.39 -1.96
N ASN A 57 -13.02 -66.36 -1.06
CA ASN A 57 -14.18 -67.20 -0.70
C ASN A 57 -15.49 -66.42 -0.37
N SER A 58 -15.44 -65.13 -0.08
CA SER A 58 -16.65 -64.32 0.16
C SER A 58 -16.48 -62.85 -0.18
N THR A 59 -15.33 -62.41 -0.66
CA THR A 59 -15.04 -61.00 -0.90
C THR A 59 -14.29 -60.80 -2.19
N THR A 60 -14.69 -59.76 -2.92
CA THR A 60 -13.95 -59.25 -4.07
C THR A 60 -13.53 -57.81 -3.78
N LEU A 61 -12.26 -57.53 -3.95
CA LEU A 61 -11.70 -56.20 -3.83
C LEU A 61 -11.27 -55.70 -5.21
N ASP A 62 -11.89 -54.67 -5.69
CA ASP A 62 -11.58 -54.02 -6.96
C ASP A 62 -10.80 -52.69 -6.68
N ILE A 63 -9.59 -52.60 -7.21
CA ILE A 63 -8.74 -51.42 -7.06
C ILE A 63 -8.27 -50.95 -8.44
N GLN A 64 -8.34 -49.66 -8.70
CA GLN A 64 -7.80 -49.11 -9.95
C GLN A 64 -6.29 -49.32 -10.00
N LYS A 65 -5.77 -49.70 -11.17
CA LYS A 65 -4.33 -49.97 -11.38
C LYS A 65 -3.46 -48.70 -11.13
N THR A 66 -4.04 -47.51 -11.33
CA THR A 66 -3.36 -46.25 -11.08
C THR A 66 -3.13 -45.97 -9.59
N VAL A 67 -3.77 -46.72 -8.72
CA VAL A 67 -3.69 -46.60 -7.26
C VAL A 67 -2.67 -47.53 -6.65
N ILE A 68 -2.37 -48.64 -7.31
CA ILE A 68 -1.40 -49.63 -6.84
C ILE A 68 -0.10 -49.44 -7.59
N ASP A 69 0.96 -49.11 -6.88
CA ASP A 69 2.31 -49.00 -7.44
C ASP A 69 3.10 -50.30 -7.37
N SER A 70 2.84 -51.12 -6.36
CA SER A 70 3.49 -52.42 -6.24
C SER A 70 2.67 -53.45 -5.43
N LEU A 71 2.98 -54.73 -5.64
CA LEU A 71 2.47 -55.84 -4.85
C LEU A 71 3.67 -56.62 -4.28
N THR A 72 3.61 -56.91 -2.99
CA THR A 72 4.61 -57.76 -2.34
C THR A 72 3.96 -58.99 -1.69
N PHE A 73 4.72 -60.05 -1.56
CA PHE A 73 4.34 -61.28 -0.90
C PHE A 73 5.23 -61.45 0.33
N THR A 74 4.63 -61.67 1.49
CA THR A 74 5.36 -61.83 2.75
C THR A 74 4.75 -62.91 3.63
N SER A 75 5.57 -63.58 4.42
CA SER A 75 5.10 -64.49 5.47
C SER A 75 4.67 -63.74 6.75
N ASN A 76 4.93 -62.43 6.84
CA ASN A 76 4.58 -61.66 8.02
C ASN A 76 3.15 -61.12 7.90
N THR A 77 2.41 -61.09 9.02
CA THR A 77 1.14 -60.39 9.11
C THR A 77 1.39 -58.89 9.15
N VAL A 78 0.74 -58.15 8.26
CA VAL A 78 0.86 -56.70 8.21
C VAL A 78 -0.37 -56.06 8.84
N ASN A 79 -0.15 -55.29 9.90
CA ASN A 79 -1.20 -54.48 10.50
C ASN A 79 -1.37 -53.20 9.68
N LEU A 80 -2.52 -53.05 9.03
CA LEU A 80 -2.89 -51.81 8.36
C LEU A 80 -3.27 -50.75 9.42
N THR A 81 -2.70 -49.58 9.28
CA THR A 81 -2.92 -48.44 10.23
C THR A 81 -3.56 -47.28 9.56
N LYS A 82 -3.89 -47.37 8.27
CA LYS A 82 -4.47 -46.25 7.49
C LYS A 82 -5.78 -46.65 6.86
N ILE A 83 -6.70 -45.73 6.80
CA ILE A 83 -7.97 -45.89 6.09
C ILE A 83 -7.77 -45.41 4.65
N TYR A 84 -8.29 -46.20 3.67
CA TYR A 84 -8.32 -45.80 2.28
C TYR A 84 -9.74 -45.71 1.75
N ILE A 85 -10.05 -44.64 1.09
CA ILE A 85 -11.30 -44.40 0.35
C ILE A 85 -10.92 -44.14 -1.10
N ILE A 86 -11.20 -45.13 -1.96
CA ILE A 86 -10.74 -45.15 -3.36
C ILE A 86 -11.96 -44.99 -4.26
N TYR A 87 -12.02 -43.91 -5.00
CA TYR A 87 -13.11 -43.63 -5.92
C TYR A 87 -12.87 -44.35 -7.28
N ASN A 88 -13.81 -45.15 -7.71
CA ASN A 88 -13.68 -46.05 -8.85
C ASN A 88 -14.53 -45.65 -10.06
N GLY A 89 -14.62 -44.37 -10.36
CA GLY A 89 -15.46 -43.85 -11.46
C GLY A 89 -16.94 -43.84 -11.09
N THR A 90 -17.74 -44.67 -11.77
CA THR A 90 -19.19 -44.82 -11.49
C THR A 90 -19.49 -45.96 -10.53
N ASP A 91 -18.55 -46.83 -10.25
CA ASP A 91 -18.72 -47.98 -9.36
C ASP A 91 -18.64 -47.53 -7.88
N ASN A 92 -18.99 -48.44 -7.00
CA ASN A 92 -18.83 -48.21 -5.56
C ASN A 92 -17.38 -47.89 -5.23
N ALA A 93 -17.20 -46.91 -4.35
CA ALA A 93 -15.89 -46.62 -3.78
C ALA A 93 -15.38 -47.86 -3.00
N THR A 94 -14.11 -48.20 -3.18
CA THR A 94 -13.46 -49.24 -2.39
C THR A 94 -13.03 -48.70 -1.03
N ILE A 95 -13.44 -49.38 0.02
CA ILE A 95 -13.15 -48.99 1.40
C ILE A 95 -12.19 -50.00 2.03
N ILE A 96 -11.04 -49.54 2.49
CA ILE A 96 -10.13 -50.30 3.35
C ILE A 96 -10.12 -49.65 4.71
N ASN A 97 -10.75 -50.29 5.68
CA ASN A 97 -10.94 -49.70 7.01
C ASN A 97 -10.49 -50.67 8.12
N PRO A 98 -9.25 -50.56 8.62
CA PRO A 98 -8.74 -51.42 9.70
C PRO A 98 -9.38 -51.08 11.07
N TYR A 99 -10.13 -49.97 11.18
CA TYR A 99 -10.75 -49.53 12.41
C TYR A 99 -12.27 -49.73 12.50
N SER A 100 -12.80 -50.62 11.64
CA SER A 100 -14.25 -50.93 11.60
C SER A 100 -14.81 -51.44 12.93
N THR A 101 -14.02 -52.17 13.71
CA THR A 101 -14.36 -52.65 15.05
C THR A 101 -14.03 -51.70 16.17
N GLN A 102 -13.41 -50.54 15.82
CA GLN A 102 -12.95 -49.53 16.80
C GLN A 102 -13.72 -48.20 16.67
N GLY A 103 -14.95 -48.24 16.16
CA GLY A 103 -15.84 -47.10 16.07
C GLY A 103 -15.76 -46.28 14.77
N VAL A 104 -15.08 -46.77 13.74
CA VAL A 104 -15.11 -46.10 12.41
C VAL A 104 -16.05 -46.92 11.51
N ASN A 105 -17.19 -46.33 11.16
CA ASN A 105 -18.14 -46.89 10.20
C ASN A 105 -18.09 -46.13 8.88
N ILE A 106 -17.83 -46.84 7.77
CA ILE A 106 -17.74 -46.24 6.43
C ILE A 106 -18.68 -46.98 5.50
N THR A 107 -19.60 -46.27 4.87
CA THR A 107 -20.53 -46.82 3.87
C THR A 107 -20.32 -46.15 2.53
N ALA A 108 -20.47 -46.88 1.45
CA ALA A 108 -20.38 -46.34 0.11
C ALA A 108 -21.57 -46.85 -0.75
N SER A 109 -22.15 -45.91 -1.52
CA SER A 109 -23.14 -46.22 -2.55
C SER A 109 -22.75 -45.46 -3.83
N GLY A 110 -22.26 -46.20 -4.84
CA GLY A 110 -21.52 -45.56 -5.94
C GLY A 110 -20.33 -44.76 -5.43
N GLY A 111 -20.18 -43.56 -5.92
CA GLY A 111 -19.15 -42.61 -5.45
C GLY A 111 -19.53 -41.83 -4.18
N THR A 112 -20.72 -42.04 -3.63
CA THR A 112 -21.14 -41.35 -2.40
C THR A 112 -20.63 -42.12 -1.17
N VAL A 113 -19.72 -41.49 -0.38
CA VAL A 113 -19.12 -42.12 0.80
C VAL A 113 -19.57 -41.37 2.05
N ASN A 114 -20.03 -42.12 3.05
CA ASN A 114 -20.38 -41.59 4.35
C ASN A 114 -19.52 -42.21 5.45
N VAL A 115 -18.87 -41.40 6.26
CA VAL A 115 -18.03 -41.80 7.39
C VAL A 115 -18.67 -41.33 8.69
N VAL A 116 -18.89 -42.22 9.61
CA VAL A 116 -19.27 -41.92 11.00
C VAL A 116 -18.18 -42.50 11.92
N SER A 117 -17.45 -41.63 12.59
CA SER A 117 -16.37 -42.00 13.49
C SER A 117 -16.69 -41.60 14.94
N THR A 118 -16.86 -42.61 15.77
CA THR A 118 -16.92 -42.50 17.25
C THR A 118 -15.65 -43.07 17.88
N ALA A 119 -14.63 -43.33 17.07
CA ALA A 119 -13.35 -43.87 17.53
C ALA A 119 -12.70 -42.90 18.55
N THR A 120 -12.03 -43.46 19.54
CA THR A 120 -11.27 -42.71 20.55
C THR A 120 -9.80 -42.47 20.13
N ILE A 121 -9.47 -42.72 18.85
CA ILE A 121 -8.12 -42.58 18.29
C ILE A 121 -8.02 -41.22 17.64
N ASN A 122 -7.08 -40.40 18.14
CA ASN A 122 -6.81 -39.07 17.61
C ASN A 122 -6.11 -39.14 16.24
N ASN A 123 -6.41 -38.17 15.37
CA ASN A 123 -5.75 -37.95 14.10
C ASN A 123 -5.73 -39.17 13.18
N LEU A 124 -6.83 -39.92 13.13
CA LEU A 124 -6.97 -40.99 12.15
C LEU A 124 -6.72 -40.49 10.74
N GLU A 125 -5.93 -41.22 9.98
CA GLU A 125 -5.54 -40.87 8.63
C GLU A 125 -6.49 -41.52 7.61
N TYR A 126 -7.18 -40.70 6.81
CA TYR A 126 -8.05 -41.08 5.71
C TYR A 126 -7.36 -40.73 4.40
N ASN A 127 -6.90 -41.74 3.66
CA ASN A 127 -6.28 -41.59 2.35
C ASN A 127 -7.37 -41.56 1.27
N LEU A 128 -7.53 -40.39 0.64
CA LEU A 128 -8.54 -40.14 -0.38
C LEU A 128 -7.89 -40.17 -1.77
N LEU A 129 -8.35 -41.01 -2.66
CA LEU A 129 -7.73 -41.14 -3.97
C LEU A 129 -8.71 -41.70 -5.02
N GLY A 130 -8.35 -41.54 -6.30
CA GLY A 130 -9.15 -41.98 -7.43
C GLY A 130 -10.11 -40.91 -7.95
N THR A 131 -11.04 -41.32 -8.80
CA THR A 131 -11.89 -40.42 -9.57
C THR A 131 -13.35 -40.82 -9.51
N SER A 132 -14.28 -39.88 -9.33
CA SER A 132 -15.70 -40.07 -9.53
C SER A 132 -16.38 -38.82 -10.07
N ALA A 133 -17.19 -38.96 -11.09
CA ALA A 133 -18.01 -37.88 -11.64
C ALA A 133 -19.29 -37.59 -10.83
N THR A 134 -19.64 -38.46 -9.86
CA THR A 134 -20.78 -38.34 -8.96
C THR A 134 -20.37 -38.61 -7.50
N GLY A 135 -19.11 -38.38 -7.18
CA GLY A 135 -18.50 -38.72 -5.89
C GLY A 135 -18.73 -37.62 -4.83
N SER A 136 -18.80 -38.06 -3.58
CA SER A 136 -18.78 -37.16 -2.41
C SER A 136 -18.22 -37.90 -1.20
N LEU A 137 -17.71 -37.11 -0.25
CA LEU A 137 -17.37 -37.54 1.10
C LEU A 137 -18.16 -36.71 2.12
N THR A 138 -18.98 -37.40 2.90
CA THR A 138 -19.56 -36.80 4.11
C THR A 138 -18.93 -37.48 5.32
N MET A 139 -18.47 -36.71 6.30
CA MET A 139 -17.90 -37.24 7.53
C MET A 139 -18.48 -36.56 8.76
N SER A 140 -18.79 -37.36 9.76
CA SER A 140 -19.04 -36.91 11.12
C SER A 140 -18.02 -37.58 12.05
N SER A 141 -17.28 -36.81 12.82
CA SER A 141 -16.26 -37.30 13.73
C SER A 141 -16.28 -36.52 15.05
N THR A 142 -16.03 -37.25 16.14
CA THR A 142 -15.88 -36.65 17.48
C THR A 142 -14.46 -36.16 17.76
N LEU A 143 -13.48 -36.56 16.94
CA LEU A 143 -12.06 -36.24 17.08
C LEU A 143 -11.47 -35.68 15.79
N PRO A 144 -10.34 -34.94 15.87
CA PRO A 144 -9.57 -34.52 14.71
C PRO A 144 -9.19 -35.68 13.79
N ALA A 145 -9.17 -35.41 12.47
CA ALA A 145 -8.74 -36.38 11.46
C ALA A 145 -7.78 -35.72 10.45
N THR A 146 -6.95 -36.55 9.83
CA THR A 146 -6.09 -36.16 8.72
C THR A 146 -6.59 -36.79 7.41
N PHE A 147 -6.85 -35.97 6.41
CA PHE A 147 -7.21 -36.37 5.06
C PHE A 147 -5.99 -36.23 4.15
N VAL A 148 -5.42 -37.35 3.71
CA VAL A 148 -4.34 -37.34 2.72
C VAL A 148 -4.96 -37.40 1.33
N MET A 149 -4.84 -36.35 0.56
CA MET A 149 -5.36 -36.22 -0.79
C MET A 149 -4.29 -36.65 -1.78
N ASN A 150 -4.54 -37.76 -2.48
CA ASN A 150 -3.57 -38.41 -3.37
C ASN A 150 -4.19 -38.67 -4.75
N ASN A 151 -4.10 -37.76 -5.67
CA ASN A 151 -4.74 -37.78 -6.99
C ASN A 151 -6.26 -37.99 -6.90
N LEU A 152 -6.89 -37.34 -5.92
CA LEU A 152 -8.33 -37.35 -5.74
C LEU A 152 -8.99 -36.42 -6.76
N ASN A 153 -9.98 -36.92 -7.51
CA ASN A 153 -10.77 -36.11 -8.42
C ASN A 153 -12.26 -36.48 -8.28
N ILE A 154 -13.00 -35.67 -7.54
CA ILE A 154 -14.42 -35.93 -7.30
C ILE A 154 -15.27 -34.71 -7.70
N THR A 155 -16.38 -35.00 -8.34
CA THR A 155 -17.46 -34.04 -8.64
C THR A 155 -18.71 -34.57 -7.97
N ASN A 156 -19.36 -33.71 -7.19
CA ASN A 156 -20.70 -33.99 -6.65
C ASN A 156 -21.72 -33.12 -7.36
N THR A 157 -22.59 -33.68 -8.14
CA THR A 157 -23.59 -32.94 -8.94
C THR A 157 -24.75 -32.38 -8.13
N SER A 158 -24.90 -32.79 -6.85
CA SER A 158 -26.05 -32.45 -6.01
C SER A 158 -25.70 -31.85 -4.65
N GLY A 159 -24.42 -31.83 -4.27
CA GLY A 159 -23.97 -31.37 -2.95
C GLY A 159 -22.52 -30.94 -2.95
N PRO A 160 -21.92 -30.71 -1.77
CA PRO A 160 -20.48 -30.47 -1.63
C PRO A 160 -19.68 -31.72 -2.04
N ALA A 161 -18.49 -31.50 -2.60
CA ALA A 161 -17.58 -32.61 -2.88
C ALA A 161 -17.10 -33.27 -1.57
N ILE A 162 -16.75 -32.45 -0.56
CA ILE A 162 -16.41 -32.91 0.78
C ILE A 162 -17.23 -32.11 1.80
N ASN A 163 -17.89 -32.79 2.73
CA ASN A 163 -18.66 -32.20 3.82
C ASN A 163 -18.26 -32.83 5.15
N ILE A 164 -17.60 -32.06 6.00
CA ILE A 164 -17.19 -32.52 7.35
C ILE A 164 -18.08 -31.84 8.38
N ILE A 165 -18.78 -32.65 9.15
CA ILE A 165 -19.74 -32.20 10.17
C ILE A 165 -19.08 -32.30 11.55
N GLY A 166 -19.22 -31.26 12.34
CA GLY A 166 -18.65 -31.16 13.69
C GLY A 166 -17.49 -30.15 13.73
N GLY A 167 -17.33 -29.48 14.87
CA GLY A 167 -16.41 -28.35 15.07
C GLY A 167 -14.94 -28.74 15.32
N GLN A 168 -14.53 -29.96 14.94
CA GLN A 168 -13.15 -30.44 15.14
C GLN A 168 -12.18 -29.83 14.14
N THR A 169 -10.91 -29.76 14.53
CA THR A 169 -9.82 -29.37 13.62
C THR A 169 -9.47 -30.54 12.70
N HIS A 170 -9.46 -30.31 11.38
CA HIS A 170 -9.08 -31.32 10.42
C HIS A 170 -7.91 -30.86 9.56
N THR A 171 -6.97 -31.79 9.30
CA THR A 171 -5.81 -31.54 8.44
C THR A 171 -6.04 -32.14 7.06
N PHE A 172 -5.86 -31.34 6.01
CA PHE A 172 -5.82 -31.77 4.62
C PHE A 172 -4.38 -31.78 4.13
N ASN A 173 -3.78 -32.93 4.07
CA ASN A 173 -2.42 -33.15 3.56
C ASN A 173 -2.47 -33.38 2.06
N LEU A 174 -1.99 -32.43 1.29
CA LEU A 174 -1.86 -32.53 -0.16
C LEU A 174 -0.59 -33.32 -0.48
N GLN A 175 -0.76 -34.59 -0.85
CA GLN A 175 0.35 -35.50 -1.11
C GLN A 175 1.29 -34.91 -2.18
N ALA A 176 2.59 -34.96 -1.93
CA ALA A 176 3.61 -34.42 -2.84
C ALA A 176 3.50 -35.02 -4.26
N GLY A 177 3.62 -34.17 -5.28
CA GLY A 177 3.56 -34.58 -6.69
C GLY A 177 2.15 -34.93 -7.19
N THR A 178 1.07 -34.73 -6.39
CA THR A 178 -0.29 -35.06 -6.80
C THR A 178 -1.10 -33.78 -7.12
N ILE A 179 -2.11 -33.98 -7.99
CA ILE A 179 -3.12 -32.99 -8.33
C ILE A 179 -4.47 -33.52 -7.91
N ASN A 180 -5.13 -32.80 -7.02
CA ASN A 180 -6.45 -33.13 -6.51
C ASN A 180 -7.47 -32.12 -7.04
N SER A 181 -8.72 -32.54 -7.27
CA SER A 181 -9.78 -31.70 -7.80
C SER A 181 -11.10 -31.98 -7.08
N LEU A 182 -11.75 -30.89 -6.65
CA LEU A 182 -13.07 -30.91 -6.03
C LEU A 182 -14.03 -30.00 -6.79
N THR A 183 -15.22 -30.52 -7.10
CA THR A 183 -16.29 -29.76 -7.75
C THR A 183 -17.62 -30.07 -7.06
N ASP A 184 -18.39 -29.06 -6.69
CA ASP A 184 -19.73 -29.22 -6.12
C ASP A 184 -20.83 -29.12 -7.17
N GLY A 185 -22.08 -29.30 -6.74
CA GLY A 185 -23.26 -29.18 -7.59
C GLY A 185 -24.05 -27.90 -7.32
N SER A 186 -24.68 -27.37 -8.37
CA SER A 186 -25.52 -26.17 -8.29
C SER A 186 -26.73 -26.31 -7.36
N SER A 187 -27.23 -27.52 -7.15
CA SER A 187 -28.35 -27.83 -6.24
C SER A 187 -27.89 -28.09 -4.78
N SER A 188 -26.59 -27.92 -4.46
CA SER A 188 -26.08 -28.10 -3.11
C SER A 188 -26.86 -27.24 -2.09
N THR A 189 -27.18 -27.85 -0.95
CA THR A 189 -27.74 -27.14 0.22
C THR A 189 -26.68 -26.55 1.14
N LYS A 190 -25.40 -26.89 0.88
CA LYS A 190 -24.25 -26.35 1.60
C LYS A 190 -23.55 -25.26 0.79
N ASN A 191 -22.78 -24.44 1.46
CA ASN A 191 -22.20 -23.24 0.85
C ASN A 191 -20.83 -23.49 0.19
N GLY A 192 -20.06 -24.48 0.62
CA GLY A 192 -18.71 -24.73 0.10
C GLY A 192 -18.59 -26.03 -0.69
N THR A 193 -17.70 -26.03 -1.69
CA THR A 193 -17.28 -27.28 -2.37
C THR A 193 -16.53 -28.19 -1.41
N LEU A 194 -15.62 -27.63 -0.61
CA LEU A 194 -15.10 -28.19 0.63
C LEU A 194 -15.79 -27.45 1.77
N GLN A 195 -16.69 -28.15 2.46
CA GLN A 195 -17.47 -27.60 3.56
C GLN A 195 -17.04 -28.26 4.85
N THR A 196 -16.77 -27.46 5.91
CA THR A 196 -16.55 -27.98 7.26
C THR A 196 -17.21 -27.09 8.30
N ASP A 197 -17.44 -27.62 9.50
CA ASP A 197 -17.92 -26.83 10.64
C ASP A 197 -16.78 -26.41 11.58
N GLY A 198 -15.56 -26.91 11.40
CA GLY A 198 -14.39 -26.66 12.24
C GLY A 198 -13.18 -26.17 11.46
N LYS A 199 -12.09 -25.92 12.18
CA LYS A 199 -10.82 -25.46 11.62
C LYS A 199 -10.28 -26.40 10.56
N ILE A 200 -9.80 -25.85 9.43
CA ILE A 200 -9.11 -26.54 8.37
C ILE A 200 -7.62 -26.16 8.39
N ILE A 201 -6.74 -27.16 8.32
CA ILE A 201 -5.29 -26.97 8.15
C ILE A 201 -4.86 -27.64 6.85
N PHE A 202 -4.25 -26.88 5.94
CA PHE A 202 -3.64 -27.41 4.73
C PHE A 202 -2.14 -27.60 4.92
N THR A 203 -1.66 -28.81 4.57
CA THR A 203 -0.26 -29.22 4.65
C THR A 203 0.15 -29.98 3.38
N GLY A 204 1.41 -30.44 3.32
CA GLY A 204 1.94 -31.14 2.16
C GLY A 204 2.35 -30.19 1.03
N THR A 205 2.75 -30.72 -0.13
CA THR A 205 3.24 -29.93 -1.27
C THR A 205 2.52 -30.21 -2.58
N GLY A 206 1.45 -31.00 -2.54
CA GLY A 206 0.59 -31.27 -3.69
C GLY A 206 -0.31 -30.09 -4.05
N THR A 207 -1.15 -30.30 -5.07
CA THR A 207 -2.10 -29.28 -5.57
C THR A 207 -3.53 -29.70 -5.29
N LEU A 208 -4.36 -28.72 -4.88
CA LEU A 208 -5.80 -28.84 -4.76
C LEU A 208 -6.49 -27.80 -5.64
N ASN A 209 -7.20 -28.27 -6.68
CA ASN A 209 -8.05 -27.45 -7.53
C ASN A 209 -9.49 -27.50 -7.01
N ILE A 210 -10.16 -26.37 -6.92
CA ILE A 210 -11.53 -26.26 -6.42
C ILE A 210 -12.40 -25.48 -7.40
N LYS A 211 -13.62 -25.97 -7.61
CA LYS A 211 -14.65 -25.34 -8.42
C LYS A 211 -15.93 -25.22 -7.62
N GLY A 212 -16.22 -24.03 -7.13
CA GLY A 212 -17.44 -23.70 -6.36
C GLY A 212 -18.56 -23.26 -7.29
N ILE A 213 -19.43 -24.20 -7.69
CA ILE A 213 -20.54 -23.90 -8.59
C ILE A 213 -21.73 -23.31 -7.81
N LYS A 214 -21.97 -23.79 -6.59
CA LYS A 214 -23.05 -23.32 -5.76
C LYS A 214 -22.79 -21.95 -5.17
N LYS A 215 -21.67 -21.80 -4.46
CA LYS A 215 -21.35 -20.57 -3.77
C LYS A 215 -19.84 -20.40 -3.56
N HIS A 216 -19.29 -20.89 -2.43
CA HIS A 216 -17.87 -20.71 -2.08
C HIS A 216 -17.00 -21.87 -2.53
N GLY A 217 -15.73 -21.62 -2.78
CA GLY A 217 -14.75 -22.68 -3.00
C GLY A 217 -14.55 -23.52 -1.73
N ILE A 218 -14.12 -22.88 -0.65
CA ILE A 218 -14.01 -23.46 0.70
C ILE A 218 -14.90 -22.66 1.64
N SER A 219 -15.69 -23.37 2.46
CA SER A 219 -16.51 -22.74 3.50
C SER A 219 -16.35 -23.48 4.82
N THR A 220 -16.09 -22.72 5.90
CA THR A 220 -16.01 -23.25 7.26
C THR A 220 -16.51 -22.24 8.29
N SER A 221 -17.11 -22.73 9.39
CA SER A 221 -17.39 -21.92 10.57
C SER A 221 -16.16 -21.77 11.48
N GLY A 222 -15.00 -22.29 11.09
CA GLY A 222 -13.74 -22.19 11.80
C GLY A 222 -12.71 -21.41 10.98
N ILE A 223 -11.45 -21.56 11.36
CA ILE A 223 -10.30 -20.90 10.71
C ILE A 223 -9.83 -21.75 9.51
N ILE A 224 -9.47 -21.10 8.41
CA ILE A 224 -8.66 -21.72 7.35
C ILE A 224 -7.19 -21.39 7.62
N GLU A 225 -6.37 -22.40 7.85
CA GLU A 225 -4.93 -22.28 8.03
C GLU A 225 -4.17 -22.95 6.87
N VAL A 226 -3.34 -22.19 6.16
CA VAL A 226 -2.48 -22.70 5.09
C VAL A 226 -1.05 -22.71 5.59
N GLN A 227 -0.56 -23.89 5.95
CA GLN A 227 0.84 -24.11 6.34
C GLN A 227 1.70 -24.47 5.13
N ASN A 228 1.14 -25.11 4.10
CA ASN A 228 1.82 -25.43 2.86
C ASN A 228 0.81 -25.92 1.80
N GLY A 229 1.31 -26.24 0.59
CA GLY A 229 0.53 -26.77 -0.52
C GLY A 229 0.16 -25.69 -1.55
N SER A 230 -0.40 -26.14 -2.67
CA SER A 230 -0.91 -25.26 -3.72
C SER A 230 -2.43 -25.40 -3.80
N ILE A 231 -3.16 -24.39 -3.34
CA ILE A 231 -4.62 -24.36 -3.36
C ILE A 231 -5.07 -23.40 -4.44
N LYS A 232 -5.86 -23.90 -5.38
CA LYS A 232 -6.34 -23.11 -6.51
C LYS A 232 -7.87 -23.16 -6.58
N VAL A 233 -8.53 -22.07 -6.23
CA VAL A 233 -9.94 -21.86 -6.56
C VAL A 233 -10.02 -21.36 -8.00
N ILE A 234 -10.37 -22.29 -8.91
CA ILE A 234 -10.45 -22.02 -10.35
C ILE A 234 -11.63 -21.09 -10.65
N SER A 235 -12.72 -21.30 -9.92
CA SER A 235 -13.90 -20.44 -9.93
C SER A 235 -14.73 -20.67 -8.67
N ALA A 236 -15.37 -19.60 -8.17
CA ALA A 236 -16.42 -19.69 -7.16
C ALA A 236 -17.55 -18.74 -7.52
N ALA A 237 -18.80 -19.18 -7.34
CA ALA A 237 -19.99 -18.37 -7.59
C ALA A 237 -20.21 -17.27 -6.52
N SER A 238 -19.45 -17.29 -5.45
CA SER A 238 -19.33 -16.25 -4.43
C SER A 238 -17.83 -16.19 -4.02
N ASP A 239 -17.50 -16.34 -2.74
CA ASP A 239 -16.15 -16.18 -2.26
C ASP A 239 -15.24 -17.38 -2.56
N GLY A 240 -13.96 -17.12 -2.74
CA GLY A 240 -12.98 -18.19 -2.83
C GLY A 240 -12.90 -18.99 -1.54
N PHE A 241 -12.57 -18.30 -0.44
CA PHE A 241 -12.58 -18.82 0.92
C PHE A 241 -13.57 -18.01 1.76
N HIS A 242 -14.41 -18.69 2.50
CA HIS A 242 -15.35 -18.13 3.46
C HIS A 242 -15.17 -18.83 4.81
N SER A 243 -14.73 -18.10 5.85
CA SER A 243 -14.30 -18.68 7.12
C SER A 243 -14.48 -17.69 8.28
N GLU A 244 -14.33 -18.18 9.49
CA GLU A 244 -14.22 -17.36 10.70
C GLU A 244 -12.73 -17.27 11.11
N GLY A 245 -11.93 -16.62 10.24
CA GLY A 245 -10.51 -16.38 10.39
C GLY A 245 -9.65 -17.03 9.34
N TYR A 246 -8.50 -16.41 9.04
CA TYR A 246 -7.55 -16.90 8.05
C TYR A 246 -6.11 -16.78 8.54
N MET A 247 -5.34 -17.84 8.38
CA MET A 247 -3.91 -17.88 8.69
C MET A 247 -3.11 -18.47 7.53
N MET A 248 -1.97 -17.87 7.21
CA MET A 248 -1.07 -18.41 6.21
C MET A 248 0.38 -18.20 6.62
N SER A 249 1.14 -19.30 6.64
CA SER A 249 2.58 -19.25 6.93
C SER A 249 3.45 -19.65 5.73
N ASN A 250 2.91 -20.43 4.80
CA ASN A 250 3.61 -20.87 3.58
C ASN A 250 2.60 -21.41 2.54
N GLY A 251 3.10 -21.89 1.39
CA GLY A 251 2.29 -22.43 0.30
C GLY A 251 1.86 -21.40 -0.72
N THR A 252 0.93 -21.78 -1.59
CA THR A 252 0.41 -20.92 -2.67
C THR A 252 -1.11 -20.98 -2.71
N VAL A 253 -1.75 -19.83 -2.74
CA VAL A 253 -3.21 -19.70 -2.86
C VAL A 253 -3.51 -18.83 -4.08
N ASN A 254 -4.24 -19.40 -5.06
CA ASN A 254 -4.68 -18.70 -6.26
C ASN A 254 -6.21 -18.71 -6.30
N ILE A 255 -6.84 -17.55 -6.41
CA ILE A 255 -8.30 -17.44 -6.34
C ILE A 255 -8.84 -16.63 -7.51
N THR A 256 -9.83 -17.23 -8.19
CA THR A 256 -10.75 -16.55 -9.09
C THR A 256 -12.17 -16.78 -8.56
N ALA A 257 -12.89 -15.71 -8.25
CA ALA A 257 -14.20 -15.76 -7.63
C ALA A 257 -15.08 -14.60 -8.12
N THR A 258 -16.40 -14.73 -7.97
CA THR A 258 -17.34 -13.63 -8.23
C THR A 258 -17.63 -12.81 -6.97
N GLY A 259 -17.34 -13.34 -5.79
CA GLY A 259 -17.35 -12.65 -4.50
C GLY A 259 -15.93 -12.30 -4.04
N ASP A 260 -15.74 -12.23 -2.73
CA ASP A 260 -14.45 -11.93 -2.10
C ASP A 260 -13.45 -13.09 -2.30
N ALA A 261 -12.14 -12.78 -2.42
CA ALA A 261 -11.20 -13.88 -2.55
C ALA A 261 -11.03 -14.62 -1.21
N ILE A 262 -10.79 -13.89 -0.13
CA ILE A 262 -10.70 -14.40 1.24
C ILE A 262 -11.60 -13.54 2.12
N ASP A 263 -12.70 -14.11 2.57
CA ASP A 263 -13.59 -13.53 3.59
C ASP A 263 -13.41 -14.32 4.90
N ALA A 264 -12.87 -13.66 5.90
CA ALA A 264 -12.61 -14.22 7.23
C ALA A 264 -13.69 -13.88 8.26
N GLY A 265 -14.89 -13.50 7.80
CA GLY A 265 -15.99 -13.10 8.70
C GLY A 265 -15.57 -11.93 9.60
N ASP A 266 -15.84 -12.04 10.87
CA ASP A 266 -15.44 -11.05 11.89
C ASP A 266 -14.15 -11.44 12.64
N ALA A 267 -13.41 -12.47 12.20
CA ALA A 267 -12.21 -12.94 12.89
C ALA A 267 -10.92 -12.43 12.23
N ALA A 268 -9.81 -12.57 12.94
CA ALA A 268 -8.52 -12.04 12.51
C ALA A 268 -7.92 -12.76 11.29
N ILE A 269 -7.15 -12.01 10.52
CA ILE A 269 -6.32 -12.53 9.44
C ILE A 269 -4.85 -12.36 9.81
N SER A 270 -4.06 -13.43 9.69
CA SER A 270 -2.61 -13.43 9.93
C SER A 270 -1.87 -14.07 8.76
N ILE A 271 -1.01 -13.31 8.08
CA ILE A 271 -0.21 -13.79 6.96
C ILE A 271 1.27 -13.55 7.29
N SER A 272 2.00 -14.61 7.54
CA SER A 272 3.43 -14.56 7.86
C SER A 272 4.32 -15.07 6.72
N GLY A 273 3.74 -15.64 5.65
CA GLY A 273 4.49 -16.16 4.52
C GLY A 273 3.59 -16.71 3.41
N GLY A 274 4.20 -17.34 2.41
CA GLY A 274 3.51 -17.91 1.25
C GLY A 274 3.16 -16.91 0.16
N ASN A 275 2.41 -17.37 -0.84
CA ASN A 275 2.02 -16.58 -2.00
C ASN A 275 0.50 -16.58 -2.16
N ILE A 276 -0.12 -15.42 -2.23
CA ILE A 276 -1.55 -15.23 -2.52
C ILE A 276 -1.69 -14.47 -3.84
N THR A 277 -2.49 -15.01 -4.75
CA THR A 277 -2.89 -14.30 -5.97
C THR A 277 -4.40 -14.35 -6.11
N ALA A 278 -5.04 -13.19 -6.29
CA ALA A 278 -6.47 -13.14 -6.56
C ALA A 278 -6.79 -12.24 -7.76
N THR A 279 -7.76 -12.69 -8.57
CA THR A 279 -8.29 -11.92 -9.70
C THR A 279 -9.81 -11.86 -9.57
N LEU A 280 -10.35 -10.65 -9.37
CA LEU A 280 -11.76 -10.40 -9.10
C LEU A 280 -12.29 -9.32 -10.03
N ALA A 281 -13.46 -9.57 -10.63
CA ALA A 281 -14.03 -8.66 -11.63
C ALA A 281 -15.40 -8.08 -11.22
N SER A 282 -16.07 -8.65 -10.24
CA SER A 282 -17.38 -8.16 -9.79
C SER A 282 -17.26 -6.85 -9.00
N ALA A 283 -18.32 -6.08 -8.97
CA ALA A 283 -18.39 -4.88 -8.16
C ALA A 283 -18.43 -5.22 -6.66
N ASP A 284 -17.91 -4.31 -5.85
CA ASP A 284 -17.91 -4.35 -4.39
C ASP A 284 -17.22 -5.58 -3.75
N VAL A 285 -16.30 -6.20 -4.48
CA VAL A 285 -15.54 -7.36 -3.97
C VAL A 285 -14.27 -6.92 -3.24
N LYS A 286 -13.82 -7.77 -2.31
CA LYS A 286 -12.59 -7.57 -1.56
C LYS A 286 -11.61 -8.72 -1.84
N GLY A 287 -10.31 -8.35 -1.98
CA GLY A 287 -9.27 -9.35 -2.13
C GLY A 287 -9.07 -10.14 -0.83
N ILE A 288 -8.79 -9.44 0.26
CA ILE A 288 -8.64 -9.98 1.61
C ILE A 288 -9.48 -9.13 2.55
N LYS A 289 -10.41 -9.77 3.27
CA LYS A 289 -11.40 -9.08 4.08
C LYS A 289 -11.58 -9.73 5.45
N THR A 290 -11.65 -8.87 6.47
CA THR A 290 -12.25 -9.20 7.76
C THR A 290 -13.24 -8.11 8.17
N GLY A 291 -14.22 -8.45 9.01
CA GLY A 291 -15.13 -7.48 9.61
C GLY A 291 -14.44 -6.70 10.74
N THR A 292 -14.88 -6.91 11.96
CA THR A 292 -14.50 -6.10 13.13
C THR A 292 -13.08 -6.33 13.65
N ASN A 293 -12.38 -7.37 13.18
CA ASN A 293 -11.05 -7.75 13.67
C ASN A 293 -9.91 -7.20 12.83
N THR A 294 -8.68 -7.61 13.12
CA THR A 294 -7.44 -7.09 12.56
C THR A 294 -6.93 -7.91 11.38
N ILE A 295 -6.17 -7.25 10.49
CA ILE A 295 -5.32 -7.91 9.49
C ILE A 295 -3.85 -7.63 9.87
N SER A 296 -3.06 -8.69 10.05
CA SER A 296 -1.62 -8.62 10.29
C SER A 296 -0.87 -9.33 9.17
N ILE A 297 0.04 -8.63 8.50
CA ILE A 297 0.88 -9.17 7.44
C ILE A 297 2.33 -8.93 7.81
N SER A 298 3.05 -10.02 8.14
CA SER A 298 4.47 -9.97 8.52
C SER A 298 5.39 -10.60 7.47
N GLY A 299 4.83 -11.20 6.40
CA GLY A 299 5.60 -11.81 5.34
C GLY A 299 4.75 -12.26 4.16
N GLY A 300 5.37 -12.96 3.21
CA GLY A 300 4.72 -13.48 2.01
C GLY A 300 4.65 -12.48 0.85
N THR A 301 4.10 -12.98 -0.26
CA THR A 301 3.84 -12.19 -1.48
C THR A 301 2.35 -12.21 -1.80
N ILE A 302 1.73 -11.05 -1.93
CA ILE A 302 0.29 -10.90 -2.15
C ILE A 302 0.08 -10.09 -3.42
N ASN A 303 -0.59 -10.67 -4.41
CA ASN A 303 -0.91 -10.05 -5.69
C ASN A 303 -2.43 -10.02 -5.89
N LEU A 304 -3.01 -8.83 -5.90
CA LEU A 304 -4.45 -8.63 -6.00
C LEU A 304 -4.78 -7.78 -7.23
N ALA A 305 -5.60 -8.29 -8.12
CA ALA A 305 -6.09 -7.60 -9.31
C ALA A 305 -7.63 -7.52 -9.25
N LEU A 306 -8.16 -6.31 -9.07
CA LEU A 306 -9.59 -6.05 -8.92
C LEU A 306 -10.06 -5.05 -9.98
N THR A 307 -10.99 -5.47 -10.83
CA THR A 307 -11.53 -4.60 -11.89
C THR A 307 -12.95 -4.13 -11.61
N GLY A 308 -13.61 -4.70 -10.61
CA GLY A 308 -14.96 -4.35 -10.23
C GLY A 308 -15.07 -2.97 -9.58
N ALA A 309 -16.19 -2.28 -9.83
CA ALA A 309 -16.45 -0.96 -9.25
C ALA A 309 -16.44 -1.02 -7.71
N GLN A 310 -16.00 0.04 -7.06
CA GLN A 310 -15.91 0.22 -5.60
C GLN A 310 -15.23 -0.92 -4.81
N SER A 311 -14.41 -1.74 -5.46
CA SER A 311 -13.74 -2.88 -4.84
C SER A 311 -12.57 -2.45 -3.95
N LYS A 312 -12.22 -3.29 -2.94
CA LYS A 312 -11.09 -3.05 -2.04
C LYS A 312 -10.12 -4.24 -2.07
N ALA A 313 -8.80 -3.98 -2.24
CA ALA A 313 -7.86 -5.10 -2.30
C ALA A 313 -7.63 -5.71 -0.92
N ILE A 314 -7.41 -4.90 0.11
CA ILE A 314 -7.35 -5.33 1.52
C ILE A 314 -8.31 -4.46 2.32
N ASN A 315 -9.22 -5.07 3.05
CA ASN A 315 -10.27 -4.37 3.79
C ASN A 315 -10.49 -4.95 5.19
N ALA A 316 -10.52 -4.08 6.19
CA ALA A 316 -10.90 -4.42 7.56
C ALA A 316 -11.74 -3.30 8.18
N LYS A 317 -12.48 -3.61 9.24
CA LYS A 317 -12.99 -2.58 10.15
C LYS A 317 -12.04 -2.35 11.33
N GLY A 318 -11.25 -3.36 11.71
CA GLY A 318 -10.19 -3.25 12.70
C GLY A 318 -8.86 -2.80 12.09
N ASN A 319 -7.82 -2.72 12.92
CA ASN A 319 -6.50 -2.27 12.47
C ASN A 319 -5.88 -3.16 11.39
N ILE A 320 -5.15 -2.54 10.46
CA ILE A 320 -4.29 -3.25 9.52
C ILE A 320 -2.84 -2.94 9.85
N THR A 321 -2.04 -3.98 10.08
CA THR A 321 -0.61 -3.86 10.41
C THR A 321 0.25 -4.59 9.38
N PHE A 322 1.26 -3.92 8.88
CA PHE A 322 2.30 -4.47 8.01
C PHE A 322 3.64 -4.46 8.74
N ASP A 323 4.10 -5.65 9.13
CA ASP A 323 5.43 -5.87 9.71
C ASP A 323 6.41 -6.48 8.70
N GLY A 324 5.96 -6.69 7.45
CA GLY A 324 6.72 -7.25 6.35
C GLY A 324 5.85 -7.56 5.15
N GLY A 325 6.36 -8.45 4.27
CA GLY A 325 5.66 -8.89 3.07
C GLY A 325 5.83 -7.97 1.85
N ASN A 326 5.42 -8.50 0.71
CA ASN A 326 5.43 -7.78 -0.57
C ASN A 326 4.02 -7.81 -1.17
N ILE A 327 3.36 -6.67 -1.14
CA ILE A 327 1.97 -6.52 -1.56
C ILE A 327 1.89 -5.73 -2.86
N THR A 328 1.27 -6.30 -3.87
CA THR A 328 0.93 -5.63 -5.13
C THR A 328 -0.59 -5.62 -5.28
N ALA A 329 -1.18 -4.45 -5.43
CA ALA A 329 -2.62 -4.31 -5.68
C ALA A 329 -2.86 -3.43 -6.91
N ASN A 330 -3.62 -3.95 -7.88
CA ASN A 330 -4.00 -3.25 -9.09
C ASN A 330 -5.53 -3.14 -9.15
N LEU A 331 -6.04 -1.93 -9.16
CA LEU A 331 -7.46 -1.64 -9.17
C LEU A 331 -7.83 -0.78 -10.37
N SER A 332 -8.94 -1.12 -11.03
CA SER A 332 -9.46 -0.32 -12.15
C SER A 332 -10.97 -0.05 -12.06
N GLY A 333 -11.60 -0.49 -10.97
CA GLY A 333 -13.03 -0.30 -10.76
C GLY A 333 -13.41 1.17 -10.53
N ALA A 334 -14.51 1.61 -11.13
CA ALA A 334 -15.01 2.97 -10.98
C ALA A 334 -15.61 3.24 -9.59
N ALA A 335 -15.77 4.51 -9.25
CA ALA A 335 -16.61 4.93 -8.14
C ALA A 335 -18.08 4.56 -8.39
N VAL A 336 -18.81 4.33 -7.31
CA VAL A 336 -20.27 4.14 -7.33
C VAL A 336 -20.90 5.21 -6.45
N LEU A 337 -21.89 5.89 -6.98
CA LEU A 337 -22.72 6.85 -6.26
C LEU A 337 -24.02 6.13 -5.85
N THR A 338 -24.13 5.78 -4.58
CA THR A 338 -25.32 5.12 -4.03
C THR A 338 -26.32 6.19 -3.57
N ALA A 339 -27.57 6.12 -4.02
CA ALA A 339 -28.61 7.06 -3.62
C ALA A 339 -28.78 7.03 -2.09
N SER A 340 -28.70 8.19 -1.44
CA SER A 340 -28.79 8.36 0.00
C SER A 340 -29.28 9.77 0.34
N GLY A 341 -30.29 9.88 1.18
CA GLY A 341 -30.89 11.17 1.53
C GLY A 341 -31.44 11.90 0.30
N SER A 342 -31.05 13.16 0.12
CA SER A 342 -31.43 13.99 -1.03
C SER A 342 -30.43 13.93 -2.19
N GLY A 343 -29.46 13.04 -2.15
CA GLY A 343 -28.44 12.89 -3.18
C GLY A 343 -27.77 11.52 -3.12
N TYR A 344 -26.47 11.49 -3.00
CA TYR A 344 -25.66 10.28 -3.12
C TYR A 344 -24.58 10.18 -2.04
N ASP A 345 -24.22 8.93 -1.73
CA ASP A 345 -23.04 8.56 -0.93
C ASP A 345 -22.05 7.85 -1.85
N PRO A 346 -20.85 8.41 -2.09
CA PRO A 346 -19.87 7.84 -3.00
C PRO A 346 -19.00 6.76 -2.34
N SER A 347 -18.82 5.64 -3.03
CA SER A 347 -17.87 4.59 -2.66
C SER A 347 -16.84 4.38 -3.76
N TYR A 348 -15.57 4.18 -3.38
CA TYR A 348 -14.44 4.18 -4.29
C TYR A 348 -13.69 2.85 -4.28
N SER A 349 -13.01 2.53 -5.38
CA SER A 349 -11.97 1.51 -5.38
C SER A 349 -10.81 1.96 -4.48
N THR A 350 -10.43 1.08 -3.54
CA THR A 350 -9.37 1.39 -2.56
C THR A 350 -8.43 0.20 -2.41
N ALA A 351 -7.11 0.45 -2.51
CA ALA A 351 -6.18 -0.68 -2.41
C ALA A 351 -6.08 -1.19 -0.97
N ILE A 352 -5.96 -0.30 0.03
CA ILE A 352 -5.96 -0.69 1.45
C ILE A 352 -6.94 0.23 2.18
N LYS A 353 -7.99 -0.35 2.78
CA LYS A 353 -9.02 0.38 3.52
C LYS A 353 -9.24 -0.22 4.90
N THR A 354 -9.32 0.64 5.91
CA THR A 354 -9.84 0.27 7.24
C THR A 354 -10.68 1.39 7.85
N ASP A 355 -11.63 1.02 8.70
CA ASP A 355 -12.37 1.96 9.55
C ASP A 355 -11.57 2.32 10.83
N ALA A 356 -10.42 1.68 11.06
CA ALA A 356 -9.54 1.91 12.21
C ALA A 356 -8.17 2.46 11.76
N ASN A 357 -7.07 2.00 12.38
CA ASN A 357 -5.72 2.48 12.07
C ASN A 357 -4.99 1.60 11.07
N ILE A 358 -4.09 2.21 10.28
CA ILE A 358 -3.09 1.50 9.48
C ILE A 358 -1.71 1.77 10.09
N ILE A 359 -0.95 0.70 10.33
CA ILE A 359 0.41 0.76 10.85
C ILE A 359 1.32 0.01 9.88
N LEU A 360 2.33 0.69 9.36
CA LEU A 360 3.33 0.10 8.48
C LEU A 360 4.71 0.22 9.13
N ASN A 361 5.23 -0.90 9.62
CA ASN A 361 6.55 -0.98 10.25
C ASN A 361 7.62 -1.42 9.26
N ALA A 362 7.26 -2.30 8.31
CA ALA A 362 8.15 -2.83 7.29
C ALA A 362 7.36 -3.38 6.09
N GLY A 363 8.06 -3.92 5.08
CA GLY A 363 7.47 -4.50 3.88
C GLY A 363 7.46 -3.56 2.69
N THR A 364 6.89 -4.05 1.59
CA THR A 364 6.79 -3.31 0.32
C THR A 364 5.34 -3.28 -0.14
N LEU A 365 4.80 -2.10 -0.38
CA LEU A 365 3.47 -1.88 -0.94
C LEU A 365 3.60 -1.23 -2.32
N ASN A 366 3.11 -1.91 -3.36
CA ASN A 366 3.01 -1.41 -4.73
C ASN A 366 1.54 -1.33 -5.13
N LEU A 367 0.96 -0.14 -5.08
CA LEU A 367 -0.46 0.08 -5.25
C LEU A 367 -0.71 0.89 -6.52
N THR A 368 -1.53 0.36 -7.42
CA THR A 368 -1.88 1.02 -8.69
C THR A 368 -3.39 1.14 -8.82
N LEU A 369 -3.85 2.37 -9.04
CA LEU A 369 -5.23 2.68 -9.38
C LEU A 369 -5.26 3.28 -10.79
N ALA A 370 -5.99 2.64 -11.69
CA ALA A 370 -6.08 3.06 -13.08
C ALA A 370 -6.91 4.36 -13.22
N SER A 371 -6.86 4.98 -14.40
CA SER A 371 -7.62 6.20 -14.69
C SER A 371 -9.15 6.03 -14.61
N THR A 372 -9.64 4.80 -14.71
CA THR A 372 -11.06 4.46 -14.52
C THR A 372 -11.49 4.41 -13.05
N ALA A 373 -10.54 4.32 -12.11
CA ALA A 373 -10.79 4.28 -10.67
C ALA A 373 -11.00 5.70 -10.11
N ASN A 374 -12.04 6.39 -10.59
CA ASN A 374 -12.38 7.74 -10.13
C ASN A 374 -12.60 7.78 -8.63
N GLY A 375 -12.10 8.83 -7.97
CA GLY A 375 -12.14 8.96 -6.50
C GLY A 375 -11.27 7.95 -5.74
N GLY A 376 -10.56 7.07 -6.45
CA GLY A 376 -9.82 5.95 -5.88
C GLY A 376 -8.80 6.36 -4.83
N LYS A 377 -8.57 5.47 -3.85
CA LYS A 377 -7.62 5.69 -2.76
C LYS A 377 -6.56 4.58 -2.77
N GLY A 378 -5.28 4.95 -2.68
CA GLY A 378 -4.21 3.98 -2.49
C GLY A 378 -4.30 3.36 -1.09
N ILE A 379 -4.15 4.19 -0.07
CA ILE A 379 -4.29 3.80 1.35
C ILE A 379 -5.29 4.75 2.00
N SER A 380 -6.28 4.21 2.70
CA SER A 380 -7.33 4.98 3.36
C SER A 380 -7.64 4.39 4.75
N ALA A 381 -7.61 5.24 5.77
CA ALA A 381 -8.01 4.91 7.13
C ALA A 381 -8.99 5.95 7.67
N ASP A 382 -10.01 5.51 8.41
CA ASP A 382 -10.92 6.45 9.09
C ASP A 382 -10.32 6.95 10.43
N GLN A 383 -9.24 6.30 10.90
CA GLN A 383 -8.46 6.72 12.06
C GLN A 383 -7.06 7.16 11.60
N ASN A 384 -6.01 6.81 12.33
CA ASN A 384 -4.66 7.26 12.03
C ASN A 384 -3.93 6.33 11.04
N ILE A 385 -3.03 6.92 10.25
CA ILE A 385 -2.03 6.19 9.48
C ILE A 385 -0.65 6.49 10.08
N THR A 386 0.09 5.43 10.42
CA THR A 386 1.47 5.53 10.92
C THR A 386 2.41 4.71 10.04
N ILE A 387 3.41 5.35 9.46
CA ILE A 387 4.45 4.73 8.64
C ILE A 387 5.78 4.88 9.37
N ASN A 388 6.24 3.78 9.99
CA ASN A 388 7.48 3.72 10.73
C ASN A 388 8.65 3.21 9.87
N GLY A 389 8.35 2.55 8.75
CA GLY A 389 9.34 1.94 7.88
C GLY A 389 8.74 1.37 6.59
N GLY A 390 9.52 0.54 5.90
CA GLY A 390 9.09 -0.09 4.64
C GLY A 390 9.20 0.81 3.41
N THR A 391 8.69 0.30 2.30
CA THR A 391 8.67 1.01 1.01
C THR A 391 7.26 1.04 0.46
N ILE A 392 6.73 2.21 0.22
CA ILE A 392 5.39 2.42 -0.33
C ILE A 392 5.52 3.10 -1.69
N THR A 393 4.92 2.51 -2.70
CA THR A 393 4.75 3.12 -4.02
C THR A 393 3.26 3.13 -4.37
N VAL A 394 2.71 4.32 -4.59
CA VAL A 394 1.31 4.48 -5.02
C VAL A 394 1.27 5.24 -6.34
N THR A 395 0.66 4.63 -7.34
CA THR A 395 0.30 5.29 -8.60
C THR A 395 -1.21 5.37 -8.69
N ASN A 396 -1.77 6.57 -8.68
CA ASN A 396 -3.20 6.81 -8.72
C ASN A 396 -3.55 7.75 -9.88
N ALA A 397 -4.19 7.20 -10.90
CA ALA A 397 -4.61 7.96 -12.09
C ALA A 397 -6.11 8.29 -12.09
N GLY A 398 -6.86 7.94 -11.04
CA GLY A 398 -8.28 8.21 -10.94
C GLY A 398 -8.59 9.71 -10.85
N ASN A 399 -9.63 10.15 -11.53
CA ASN A 399 -10.07 11.55 -11.53
C ASN A 399 -10.99 11.86 -10.33
N GLY A 400 -10.98 13.11 -9.92
CA GLY A 400 -12.04 13.67 -9.10
C GLY A 400 -13.27 14.01 -9.95
N ALA A 401 -14.40 14.21 -9.29
CA ALA A 401 -15.62 14.68 -9.92
C ALA A 401 -16.55 15.35 -8.90
N THR A 402 -17.52 16.10 -9.41
CA THR A 402 -18.61 16.68 -8.61
C THR A 402 -19.77 15.70 -8.50
N TYR A 403 -20.54 15.83 -7.43
CA TYR A 403 -21.77 15.07 -7.19
C TYR A 403 -22.69 15.85 -6.25
N THR A 404 -23.94 15.45 -6.16
CA THR A 404 -24.86 15.98 -5.15
C THR A 404 -24.78 15.09 -3.91
N ASN A 405 -24.41 15.65 -2.76
CA ASN A 405 -24.25 14.91 -1.51
C ASN A 405 -25.58 14.57 -0.84
N ILE A 406 -25.55 13.83 0.26
CA ILE A 406 -26.72 13.34 0.99
C ILE A 406 -27.66 14.46 1.46
N SER A 407 -27.15 15.68 1.62
CA SER A 407 -27.94 16.86 1.99
C SER A 407 -28.57 17.58 0.80
N GLY A 408 -28.33 17.11 -0.43
CA GLY A 408 -28.84 17.73 -1.66
C GLY A 408 -27.98 18.90 -2.16
N THR A 409 -26.78 19.11 -1.61
CA THR A 409 -25.86 20.18 -2.02
C THR A 409 -24.80 19.63 -2.96
N LEU A 410 -24.29 20.50 -3.85
CA LEU A 410 -23.16 20.15 -4.72
C LEU A 410 -21.89 19.97 -3.87
N ASP A 411 -21.17 18.91 -4.14
CA ASP A 411 -19.95 18.51 -3.45
C ASP A 411 -18.98 17.87 -4.45
N SER A 412 -17.80 17.49 -4.00
CA SER A 412 -16.81 16.84 -4.86
C SER A 412 -16.04 15.75 -4.12
N TYR A 413 -15.58 14.78 -4.87
CA TYR A 413 -14.57 13.83 -4.42
C TYR A 413 -13.31 13.94 -5.27
N SER A 414 -12.17 13.64 -4.67
CA SER A 414 -10.88 13.55 -5.35
C SER A 414 -10.23 12.20 -5.08
N SER A 415 -9.39 11.75 -5.99
CA SER A 415 -8.51 10.63 -5.70
C SER A 415 -7.38 11.05 -4.75
N ALA A 416 -6.85 10.11 -3.97
CA ALA A 416 -5.71 10.34 -3.11
C ALA A 416 -4.78 9.13 -3.08
N ALA A 417 -3.46 9.37 -3.02
CA ALA A 417 -2.54 8.25 -2.85
C ALA A 417 -2.59 7.69 -1.43
N ILE A 418 -2.52 8.56 -0.41
CA ILE A 418 -2.68 8.21 1.00
C ILE A 418 -3.64 9.21 1.63
N THR A 419 -4.68 8.73 2.31
CA THR A 419 -5.65 9.60 2.98
C THR A 419 -6.07 9.03 4.33
N THR A 420 -6.32 9.90 5.29
CA THR A 420 -6.87 9.54 6.60
C THR A 420 -7.81 10.64 7.10
N ASP A 421 -8.85 10.24 7.83
CA ASP A 421 -9.79 11.18 8.44
C ASP A 421 -9.25 11.77 9.77
N LEU A 422 -8.16 11.19 10.33
CA LEU A 422 -7.46 11.75 11.49
C LEU A 422 -6.01 12.13 11.14
N ASN A 423 -5.02 11.51 11.77
CA ASN A 423 -3.64 11.96 11.68
C ASN A 423 -2.77 11.04 10.81
N LEU A 424 -1.85 11.62 10.07
CA LEU A 424 -0.83 10.94 9.31
C LEU A 424 0.55 11.17 9.95
N ALA A 425 1.22 10.11 10.37
CA ALA A 425 2.59 10.15 10.84
C ALA A 425 3.50 9.32 9.95
N ILE A 426 4.56 9.91 9.39
CA ILE A 426 5.58 9.21 8.60
C ILE A 426 6.91 9.42 9.29
N THR A 427 7.31 8.45 10.12
CA THR A 427 8.50 8.56 10.98
C THR A 427 9.74 7.90 10.39
N GLY A 428 9.56 7.07 9.34
CA GLY A 428 10.63 6.37 8.64
C GLY A 428 10.18 5.79 7.31
N GLY A 429 11.05 4.99 6.68
CA GLY A 429 10.78 4.34 5.40
C GLY A 429 10.87 5.25 4.18
N SER A 430 10.39 4.73 3.05
CA SER A 430 10.35 5.43 1.76
C SER A 430 8.94 5.45 1.21
N VAL A 431 8.42 6.65 0.92
CA VAL A 431 7.07 6.84 0.35
C VAL A 431 7.19 7.57 -0.98
N THR A 432 6.79 6.90 -2.05
CA THR A 432 6.73 7.47 -3.40
C THR A 432 5.27 7.45 -3.87
N THR A 433 4.72 8.60 -4.21
CA THR A 433 3.36 8.67 -4.76
C THR A 433 3.31 9.48 -6.04
N THR A 434 2.44 9.05 -6.96
CA THR A 434 2.09 9.82 -8.15
C THR A 434 0.58 9.83 -8.31
N SER A 435 -0.05 10.99 -8.15
CA SER A 435 -1.48 11.20 -8.40
C SER A 435 -1.64 12.03 -9.68
N SER A 436 -2.14 11.41 -10.74
CA SER A 436 -2.21 12.05 -12.07
C SER A 436 -3.64 12.43 -12.50
N GLY A 437 -4.66 12.02 -11.76
CA GLY A 437 -6.04 12.40 -12.02
C GLY A 437 -6.35 13.85 -11.63
N THR A 438 -7.43 14.41 -12.17
CA THR A 438 -7.89 15.77 -11.85
C THR A 438 -8.21 15.90 -10.35
N GLY A 439 -7.76 16.98 -9.73
CA GLY A 439 -7.93 17.24 -8.29
C GLY A 439 -7.20 16.26 -7.37
N GLY A 440 -6.33 15.39 -7.92
CA GLY A 440 -5.66 14.32 -7.18
C GLY A 440 -4.78 14.83 -6.05
N LYS A 441 -4.81 14.14 -4.90
CA LYS A 441 -3.99 14.44 -3.72
C LYS A 441 -2.86 13.41 -3.57
N GLY A 442 -1.69 13.87 -3.15
CA GLY A 442 -0.60 12.99 -2.74
C GLY A 442 -0.88 12.40 -1.36
N LEU A 443 -0.65 13.17 -0.33
CA LEU A 443 -0.94 12.86 1.07
C LEU A 443 -2.06 13.79 1.56
N LYS A 444 -3.11 13.22 2.17
CA LYS A 444 -4.23 13.98 2.73
C LYS A 444 -4.52 13.51 4.16
N ALA A 445 -4.67 14.44 5.08
CA ALA A 445 -5.19 14.19 6.43
C ALA A 445 -6.24 15.22 6.81
N ASP A 446 -7.35 14.79 7.39
CA ASP A 446 -8.32 15.71 7.96
C ASP A 446 -7.91 16.18 9.38
N GLY A 447 -6.96 15.49 10.00
CA GLY A 447 -6.24 15.91 11.21
C GLY A 447 -4.85 16.48 10.90
N THR A 448 -3.86 16.10 11.71
CA THR A 448 -2.48 16.59 11.60
C THR A 448 -1.59 15.70 10.74
N VAL A 449 -0.51 16.28 10.20
CA VAL A 449 0.55 15.52 9.53
C VAL A 449 1.89 15.74 10.23
N THR A 450 2.59 14.64 10.53
CA THR A 450 3.97 14.69 11.06
C THR A 450 4.91 13.90 10.14
N ILE A 451 6.00 14.54 9.70
CA ILE A 451 7.04 13.94 8.85
C ILE A 451 8.37 13.96 9.59
N GLY A 452 8.94 12.78 9.81
CA GLY A 452 10.18 12.59 10.55
C GLY A 452 10.04 12.74 12.06
N THR A 453 11.11 12.44 12.74
CA THR A 453 11.31 12.65 14.18
C THR A 453 12.75 13.12 14.41
N ALA A 454 13.16 13.39 15.64
CA ALA A 454 14.54 13.77 15.95
C ALA A 454 15.57 12.72 15.45
N THR A 455 15.17 11.45 15.38
CA THR A 455 16.03 10.33 14.96
C THR A 455 15.54 9.61 13.69
N GLY A 456 14.25 9.71 13.38
CA GLY A 456 13.63 9.11 12.21
C GLY A 456 13.66 10.07 11.01
N SER A 457 14.24 9.62 9.91
CA SER A 457 14.44 10.40 8.68
C SER A 457 13.84 9.67 7.48
N PRO A 458 12.53 9.86 7.19
CA PRO A 458 11.89 9.26 6.03
C PRO A 458 12.41 9.85 4.72
N THR A 459 12.18 9.14 3.62
CA THR A 459 12.36 9.65 2.26
C THR A 459 11.03 9.76 1.57
N LEU A 460 10.62 10.96 1.20
CA LEU A 460 9.36 11.22 0.52
C LEU A 460 9.59 11.73 -0.91
N ASN A 461 8.87 11.14 -1.85
CA ASN A 461 8.76 11.66 -3.23
C ASN A 461 7.28 11.69 -3.62
N ILE A 462 6.65 12.82 -3.38
CA ILE A 462 5.21 13.01 -3.54
C ILE A 462 4.96 13.86 -4.77
N LYS A 463 4.21 13.31 -5.73
CA LYS A 463 3.95 13.97 -7.00
C LYS A 463 2.47 14.01 -7.33
N THR A 464 1.99 15.19 -7.77
CA THR A 464 0.68 15.38 -8.42
C THR A 464 0.88 15.99 -9.79
N THR A 465 0.19 15.47 -10.81
CA THR A 465 0.33 15.94 -12.21
C THR A 465 -1.01 16.20 -12.89
N GLY A 466 -2.13 16.02 -12.17
CA GLY A 466 -3.47 16.30 -12.65
C GLY A 466 -3.74 17.81 -12.76
N ALA A 467 -4.82 18.17 -13.46
CA ALA A 467 -5.33 19.53 -13.47
C ALA A 467 -6.33 19.74 -12.30
N ARG A 468 -6.53 20.97 -11.89
CA ARG A 468 -7.68 21.33 -11.05
C ARG A 468 -8.98 21.16 -11.81
N PHE A 469 -10.11 20.96 -11.13
CA PHE A 469 -11.43 20.96 -11.74
C PHE A 469 -12.41 21.82 -10.94
N LEU A 470 -13.34 22.43 -11.66
CA LEU A 470 -14.34 23.32 -11.07
C LEU A 470 -15.34 22.50 -10.26
N VAL A 471 -15.55 22.87 -9.01
CA VAL A 471 -16.59 22.32 -8.13
C VAL A 471 -17.87 23.16 -8.23
N SER A 472 -17.77 24.47 -7.92
CA SER A 472 -18.90 25.39 -8.07
C SER A 472 -18.44 26.85 -8.12
N GLY A 473 -19.08 27.70 -8.89
CA GLY A 473 -18.74 29.13 -8.94
C GLY A 473 -17.28 29.37 -9.28
N THR A 474 -16.48 29.79 -8.32
CA THR A 474 -15.02 29.96 -8.41
C THR A 474 -14.24 28.93 -7.58
N ASP A 475 -14.93 27.99 -6.97
CA ASP A 475 -14.34 26.97 -6.12
C ASP A 475 -13.80 25.80 -6.98
N TYR A 476 -12.55 25.45 -6.81
CA TYR A 476 -11.86 24.40 -7.54
C TYR A 476 -11.31 23.33 -6.59
N SER A 477 -11.34 22.09 -7.01
CA SER A 477 -10.55 21.03 -6.39
C SER A 477 -9.15 21.02 -7.00
N HIS A 478 -8.15 21.43 -6.22
CA HIS A 478 -6.77 21.62 -6.63
C HIS A 478 -5.95 20.32 -6.42
N PRO A 479 -5.06 19.91 -7.35
CA PRO A 479 -4.02 18.94 -7.03
C PRO A 479 -3.09 19.49 -5.96
N LYS A 480 -2.91 18.74 -4.87
CA LYS A 480 -2.00 19.12 -3.77
C LYS A 480 -1.12 17.93 -3.38
N THR A 481 0.20 18.13 -3.23
CA THR A 481 1.08 17.01 -2.83
C THR A 481 0.88 16.64 -1.37
N LEU A 482 0.73 17.63 -0.49
CA LEU A 482 0.48 17.44 0.93
C LEU A 482 -0.59 18.42 1.39
N VAL A 483 -1.68 17.91 1.92
CA VAL A 483 -2.78 18.71 2.45
C VAL A 483 -3.24 18.21 3.81
N ALA A 484 -3.43 19.11 4.76
CA ALA A 484 -3.99 18.82 6.07
C ALA A 484 -4.96 19.91 6.51
N THR A 485 -6.10 19.52 7.09
CA THR A 485 -6.96 20.47 7.80
C THR A 485 -6.30 20.91 9.12
N GLY A 486 -5.62 20.00 9.81
CA GLY A 486 -4.81 20.31 10.99
C GLY A 486 -3.38 20.74 10.64
N ALA A 487 -2.55 20.89 11.65
CA ALA A 487 -1.17 21.33 11.50
C ALA A 487 -0.29 20.31 10.78
N ILE A 488 0.65 20.82 9.97
CA ILE A 488 1.72 20.04 9.34
C ILE A 488 3.03 20.32 10.08
N SER A 489 3.73 19.28 10.51
CA SER A 489 5.04 19.34 11.16
C SER A 489 6.07 18.52 10.38
N ILE A 490 7.10 19.18 9.83
CA ILE A 490 8.24 18.52 9.17
C ILE A 490 9.46 18.65 10.10
N VAL A 491 9.78 17.53 10.76
CA VAL A 491 10.86 17.47 11.77
C VAL A 491 12.16 17.01 11.13
N ASN A 492 12.09 16.11 10.14
CA ASN A 492 13.25 15.52 9.49
C ASN A 492 12.84 14.88 8.16
N GLY A 493 13.80 14.36 7.42
CA GLY A 493 13.57 13.60 6.19
C GLY A 493 14.28 14.20 4.99
N ASN A 494 14.25 13.43 3.89
CA ASN A 494 14.57 13.92 2.55
C ASN A 494 13.27 13.94 1.74
N ASN A 495 12.67 15.12 1.67
CA ASN A 495 11.29 15.28 1.24
C ASN A 495 11.22 16.06 -0.08
N THR A 496 10.57 15.49 -1.08
CA THR A 496 10.34 16.12 -2.38
C THR A 496 8.85 16.14 -2.67
N PHE A 497 8.32 17.33 -2.92
CA PHE A 497 6.92 17.61 -3.24
C PHE A 497 6.86 18.29 -4.61
N ASN A 498 6.31 17.60 -5.62
CA ASN A 498 6.20 18.11 -6.98
C ASN A 498 4.73 18.20 -7.38
N SER A 499 4.20 19.38 -7.58
CA SER A 499 2.81 19.63 -7.95
C SER A 499 2.69 20.42 -9.26
N THR A 500 1.61 20.18 -9.98
CA THR A 500 1.10 21.05 -11.05
C THR A 500 0.18 22.17 -10.54
N ASP A 501 -0.03 22.19 -9.25
CA ASP A 501 -0.80 23.18 -8.52
C ASP A 501 -0.10 23.41 -7.16
N ASP A 502 -0.75 23.29 -6.01
CA ASP A 502 -0.13 23.60 -4.72
C ASP A 502 0.78 22.50 -4.20
N GLY A 503 1.86 22.89 -3.56
CA GLY A 503 2.81 22.01 -2.91
C GLY A 503 2.29 21.50 -1.56
N ILE A 504 2.46 22.30 -0.51
CA ILE A 504 2.08 21.98 0.88
C ILE A 504 1.01 22.96 1.34
N HIS A 505 -0.12 22.47 1.82
CA HIS A 505 -1.22 23.28 2.29
C HIS A 505 -1.73 22.81 3.65
N SER A 506 -1.94 23.75 4.57
CA SER A 506 -2.58 23.49 5.86
C SER A 506 -3.58 24.60 6.18
N ASP A 507 -4.77 24.22 6.66
CA ASP A 507 -5.77 25.21 7.12
C ASP A 507 -5.40 25.86 8.46
N THR A 508 -4.34 25.39 9.14
CA THR A 508 -3.92 25.91 10.46
C THR A 508 -2.48 26.38 10.50
N SER A 509 -1.51 25.48 10.26
CA SER A 509 -0.09 25.87 10.31
C SER A 509 0.83 24.85 9.64
N VAL A 510 1.96 25.34 9.12
CA VAL A 510 3.10 24.53 8.68
C VAL A 510 4.31 24.89 9.52
N SER A 511 4.92 23.89 10.18
CA SER A 511 6.14 24.05 10.97
C SER A 511 7.25 23.16 10.41
N ILE A 512 8.38 23.75 10.04
CA ILE A 512 9.56 23.06 9.51
C ILE A 512 10.71 23.26 10.49
N SER A 513 11.12 22.19 11.17
CA SER A 513 12.20 22.24 12.15
C SER A 513 13.45 21.46 11.70
N GLY A 514 13.38 20.75 10.58
CA GLY A 514 14.51 19.97 10.07
C GLY A 514 14.31 19.36 8.68
N GLY A 515 15.22 18.47 8.32
CA GLY A 515 15.22 17.77 7.04
C GLY A 515 15.73 18.59 5.86
N THR A 516 15.73 17.95 4.70
CA THR A 516 15.95 18.59 3.40
C THR A 516 14.65 18.52 2.62
N ASN A 517 14.05 19.67 2.36
CA ASN A 517 12.72 19.80 1.77
C ASN A 517 12.81 20.49 0.41
N THR A 518 12.30 19.88 -0.62
CA THR A 518 12.18 20.45 -1.97
C THR A 518 10.72 20.52 -2.34
N VAL A 519 10.20 21.70 -2.60
CA VAL A 519 8.81 21.94 -2.98
C VAL A 519 8.81 22.62 -4.36
N ASN A 520 8.24 21.96 -5.35
CA ASN A 520 8.05 22.49 -6.69
C ASN A 520 6.55 22.55 -6.99
N ALA A 521 5.97 23.72 -7.00
CA ALA A 521 4.57 23.98 -7.30
C ALA A 521 4.49 24.73 -8.63
N ILE A 522 4.53 23.99 -9.74
CA ILE A 522 4.69 24.57 -11.08
C ILE A 522 3.44 24.35 -11.91
N SER A 523 2.65 25.38 -12.07
CA SER A 523 1.44 25.42 -12.87
C SER A 523 1.66 26.14 -14.21
N THR A 524 0.88 25.78 -15.21
CA THR A 524 0.73 26.56 -16.46
C THR A 524 -0.46 27.52 -16.40
N VAL A 525 -1.22 27.48 -15.32
CA VAL A 525 -2.37 28.37 -15.08
C VAL A 525 -1.89 29.56 -14.24
N ILE A 526 -2.17 30.77 -14.71
CA ILE A 526 -1.78 31.99 -14.01
C ILE A 526 -2.51 32.09 -12.67
N GLY A 527 -1.83 32.54 -11.60
CA GLY A 527 -2.36 32.65 -10.26
C GLY A 527 -2.62 31.31 -9.58
N VAL A 528 -1.87 30.29 -9.95
CA VAL A 528 -1.96 28.91 -9.43
C VAL A 528 -0.56 28.34 -9.24
N GLY A 529 -0.40 27.50 -8.26
CA GLY A 529 0.85 26.82 -7.94
C GLY A 529 1.59 27.49 -6.81
N GLU A 530 1.04 27.38 -5.61
CA GLU A 530 1.62 27.88 -4.37
C GLU A 530 2.53 26.84 -3.74
N GLY A 531 3.71 27.30 -3.30
CA GLY A 531 4.71 26.40 -2.73
C GLY A 531 4.27 25.87 -1.37
N ILE A 532 4.20 26.72 -0.37
CA ILE A 532 3.77 26.41 1.01
C ILE A 532 2.73 27.44 1.42
N GLU A 533 1.53 26.98 1.71
CA GLU A 533 0.40 27.84 2.09
C GLU A 533 -0.15 27.43 3.47
N ALA A 534 -0.28 28.38 4.38
CA ALA A 534 -0.97 28.25 5.66
C ALA A 534 -1.14 29.58 6.36
N PRO A 535 -2.09 29.73 7.31
CA PRO A 535 -2.20 30.91 8.16
C PRO A 535 -0.92 31.25 8.96
N ILE A 536 -0.24 30.19 9.44
CA ILE A 536 0.99 30.33 10.23
C ILE A 536 2.05 29.39 9.64
N ILE A 537 3.15 29.96 9.17
CA ILE A 537 4.30 29.22 8.66
C ILE A 537 5.51 29.51 9.53
N ASN A 538 6.07 28.47 10.17
CA ASN A 538 7.23 28.57 11.04
C ASN A 538 8.40 27.74 10.49
N VAL A 539 9.56 28.36 10.34
CA VAL A 539 10.78 27.64 9.97
C VAL A 539 11.85 27.89 11.04
N SER A 540 12.27 26.81 11.69
CA SER A 540 13.27 26.85 12.77
C SER A 540 14.52 26.03 12.48
N GLY A 541 14.54 25.24 11.37
CA GLY A 541 15.68 24.40 11.02
C GLY A 541 15.56 23.77 9.64
N GLY A 542 16.57 22.96 9.28
CA GLY A 542 16.66 22.26 8.01
C GLY A 542 17.00 23.13 6.81
N LEU A 543 16.91 22.53 5.63
CA LEU A 543 17.04 23.18 4.32
C LEU A 543 15.72 23.05 3.57
N THR A 544 15.11 24.17 3.21
CA THR A 544 13.87 24.21 2.44
C THR A 544 14.08 24.98 1.15
N ASN A 545 13.95 24.29 0.01
CA ASN A 545 14.00 24.86 -1.33
C ASN A 545 12.58 24.88 -1.90
N VAL A 546 12.08 26.07 -2.25
CA VAL A 546 10.75 26.25 -2.84
C VAL A 546 10.87 26.89 -4.21
N THR A 547 10.19 26.32 -5.19
CA THR A 547 9.99 26.94 -6.51
C THR A 547 8.50 26.87 -6.85
N ALA A 548 7.90 28.00 -7.06
CA ALA A 548 6.48 28.14 -7.33
C ALA A 548 6.21 28.97 -8.59
N SER A 549 5.07 28.73 -9.21
CA SER A 549 4.61 29.57 -10.36
C SER A 549 3.74 30.73 -9.90
N ASN A 550 3.14 30.63 -8.73
CA ASN A 550 2.53 31.72 -7.96
C ASN A 550 3.40 31.99 -6.73
N ASP A 551 2.85 32.01 -5.54
CA ASP A 551 3.58 32.38 -4.34
C ASP A 551 4.46 31.23 -3.83
N GLY A 552 5.73 31.54 -3.53
CA GLY A 552 6.63 30.55 -2.99
C GLY A 552 6.24 30.15 -1.57
N ILE A 553 6.06 31.13 -0.71
CA ILE A 553 5.50 31.06 0.64
C ILE A 553 4.28 31.94 0.66
N ASN A 554 3.11 31.40 0.99
CA ASN A 554 1.86 32.15 1.13
C ASN A 554 1.31 32.00 2.56
N ALA A 555 1.52 33.03 3.38
CA ALA A 555 0.95 33.10 4.73
C ALA A 555 -0.39 33.83 4.69
N THR A 556 -1.50 33.09 4.81
CA THR A 556 -2.84 33.65 4.64
C THR A 556 -3.89 32.91 5.45
N TYR A 557 -4.90 33.66 5.97
CA TYR A 557 -6.16 33.11 6.46
C TYR A 557 -7.21 32.97 5.34
N GLY A 558 -6.83 33.21 4.09
CA GLY A 558 -7.75 33.21 2.95
C GLY A 558 -8.51 34.53 2.83
N THR A 559 -9.77 34.50 2.40
CA THR A 559 -10.56 35.69 2.18
C THR A 559 -11.01 36.29 3.49
N VAL A 560 -10.52 37.53 3.78
CA VAL A 560 -10.95 38.33 4.92
C VAL A 560 -11.81 39.50 4.48
N SER A 561 -12.53 40.12 5.42
CA SER A 561 -13.32 41.35 5.14
C SER A 561 -12.37 42.48 4.75
N GLY A 562 -12.58 43.09 3.59
CA GLY A 562 -11.76 44.18 3.06
C GLY A 562 -10.85 43.77 1.90
N GLY A 563 -10.78 42.46 1.58
CA GLY A 563 -10.05 41.94 0.44
C GLY A 563 -8.61 41.53 0.77
N THR A 564 -7.86 41.12 -0.23
CA THR A 564 -6.52 40.52 -0.14
C THR A 564 -5.45 41.51 0.35
N GLU A 565 -5.66 42.79 0.19
CA GLU A 565 -4.74 43.85 0.65
C GLU A 565 -4.88 44.21 2.15
N GLN A 566 -5.67 43.48 2.91
CA GLN A 566 -5.86 43.70 4.34
C GLN A 566 -4.99 42.75 5.16
N ASN A 567 -4.37 43.33 6.23
CA ASN A 567 -3.67 42.51 7.22
C ASN A 567 -4.64 41.53 7.89
N ASP A 568 -4.49 40.26 7.63
CA ASP A 568 -5.30 39.19 8.21
C ASP A 568 -4.69 38.56 9.46
N ASN A 569 -3.51 39.09 9.94
CA ASN A 569 -2.71 38.60 11.04
C ASN A 569 -2.07 37.20 10.80
N SER A 570 -2.03 36.69 9.58
CA SER A 570 -1.23 35.54 9.24
C SER A 570 0.26 35.78 9.51
N GLN A 571 1.07 34.74 9.59
CA GLN A 571 2.45 34.85 10.05
C GLN A 571 3.40 33.96 9.26
N PHE A 572 4.47 34.54 8.77
CA PHE A 572 5.65 33.85 8.32
C PHE A 572 6.83 34.10 9.25
N ASN A 573 7.27 33.09 10.00
CA ASN A 573 8.31 33.21 11.01
C ASN A 573 9.53 32.37 10.67
N VAL A 574 10.72 32.96 10.62
CA VAL A 574 12.00 32.26 10.44
C VAL A 574 12.88 32.53 11.68
N SER A 575 13.16 31.45 12.42
CA SER A 575 14.05 31.48 13.59
C SER A 575 15.35 30.71 13.41
N GLY A 576 15.45 29.90 12.33
CA GLY A 576 16.61 29.09 12.01
C GLY A 576 16.46 28.38 10.66
N GLY A 577 17.46 27.57 10.30
CA GLY A 577 17.46 26.84 9.02
C GLY A 577 17.82 27.73 7.81
N ILE A 578 17.64 27.14 6.63
CA ILE A 578 17.90 27.80 5.35
C ILE A 578 16.66 27.68 4.48
N ILE A 579 16.10 28.80 4.06
CA ILE A 579 15.01 28.89 3.10
C ILE A 579 15.53 29.53 1.83
N ILE A 580 15.38 28.84 0.71
CA ILE A 580 15.68 29.35 -0.63
C ILE A 580 14.37 29.29 -1.41
N VAL A 581 13.84 30.43 -1.77
CA VAL A 581 12.52 30.52 -2.37
C VAL A 581 12.52 31.35 -3.65
N ALA A 582 11.82 30.83 -4.67
CA ALA A 582 11.58 31.51 -5.93
C ALA A 582 10.09 31.37 -6.29
N GLY A 583 9.44 32.47 -6.57
CA GLY A 583 8.02 32.51 -6.90
C GLY A 583 7.67 33.75 -7.70
N ASN A 584 6.40 33.90 -8.03
CA ASN A 584 5.85 35.14 -8.55
C ASN A 584 5.90 36.19 -7.45
N ASP A 585 5.23 35.95 -6.31
CA ASP A 585 5.72 36.47 -5.03
C ASP A 585 6.56 35.38 -4.37
N ALA A 586 7.85 35.67 -4.13
CA ALA A 586 8.67 34.62 -3.51
C ALA A 586 8.18 34.38 -2.07
N VAL A 587 7.84 35.44 -1.35
CA VAL A 587 7.18 35.40 -0.05
C VAL A 587 6.03 36.38 -0.07
N ASP A 588 4.81 35.88 0.02
CA ASP A 588 3.61 36.66 0.30
C ASP A 588 3.12 36.40 1.72
N SER A 589 2.78 37.43 2.46
CA SER A 589 2.09 37.34 3.73
C SER A 589 0.98 38.35 3.80
N ASN A 590 -0.25 37.91 3.81
CA ASN A 590 -1.39 38.76 4.12
C ASN A 590 -1.33 39.32 5.56
N GLY A 591 -0.31 38.97 6.33
CA GLY A 591 -0.07 39.40 7.69
C GLY A 591 1.37 39.85 7.92
N ASN A 592 2.05 39.17 8.82
CA ASN A 592 3.36 39.58 9.33
C ASN A 592 4.48 38.62 8.96
N ILE A 593 5.64 39.17 8.62
CA ILE A 593 6.87 38.42 8.41
C ILE A 593 7.84 38.79 9.56
N THR A 594 8.39 37.75 10.23
CA THR A 594 9.36 37.96 11.33
C THR A 594 10.57 37.00 11.15
N ILE A 595 11.74 37.59 10.99
CA ILE A 595 12.99 36.84 10.86
C ILE A 595 13.83 37.13 12.12
N THR A 596 14.15 36.08 12.89
CA THR A 596 14.97 36.15 14.10
C THR A 596 16.25 35.35 14.02
N GLY A 597 16.41 34.51 12.98
CA GLY A 597 17.59 33.66 12.74
C GLY A 597 17.54 32.97 11.40
N GLY A 598 18.57 32.14 11.10
CA GLY A 598 18.65 31.41 9.85
C GLY A 598 18.92 32.25 8.60
N TYR A 599 18.55 31.71 7.44
CA TYR A 599 18.72 32.32 6.14
C TYR A 599 17.38 32.35 5.37
N LEU A 600 16.98 33.55 4.92
CA LEU A 600 15.93 33.73 3.91
C LEU A 600 16.58 34.26 2.63
N ILE A 601 16.61 33.44 1.58
CA ILE A 601 17.16 33.76 0.27
C ILE A 601 16.01 33.71 -0.72
N ALA A 602 15.50 34.85 -1.15
CA ALA A 602 14.30 34.97 -1.95
C ALA A 602 14.57 35.63 -3.30
N THR A 603 13.88 35.17 -4.33
CA THR A 603 13.89 35.81 -5.65
C THR A 603 12.46 35.89 -6.18
N GLY A 604 12.03 37.11 -6.43
CA GLY A 604 10.73 37.41 -6.99
C GLY A 604 10.72 37.36 -8.53
N PRO A 605 9.66 37.89 -9.15
CA PRO A 605 9.40 37.83 -10.57
C PRO A 605 10.33 38.75 -11.38
N THR A 606 10.21 38.62 -12.70
CA THR A 606 10.90 39.53 -13.67
C THR A 606 10.03 40.73 -14.07
N SER A 607 8.77 40.75 -13.69
CA SER A 607 7.77 41.76 -14.06
C SER A 607 6.92 42.15 -12.88
N GLN A 608 6.31 43.34 -12.97
CA GLN A 608 5.33 43.85 -12.00
C GLN A 608 3.94 43.23 -12.24
N PRO A 609 3.02 43.26 -11.24
CA PRO A 609 3.12 43.98 -9.93
C PRO A 609 3.82 43.21 -8.81
N GLU A 610 4.06 41.92 -9.00
CA GLU A 610 4.51 40.98 -7.96
C GLU A 610 5.90 41.31 -7.40
N GLU A 611 6.22 40.83 -6.20
CA GLU A 611 7.41 41.24 -5.42
C GLU A 611 8.22 40.00 -4.92
N ALA A 612 9.45 40.23 -4.48
CA ALA A 612 10.23 39.17 -3.81
C ALA A 612 9.76 38.96 -2.36
N ILE A 613 9.27 40.01 -1.73
CA ILE A 613 8.64 39.98 -0.40
C ILE A 613 7.48 40.96 -0.42
N ASP A 614 6.27 40.43 -0.36
CA ASP A 614 5.05 41.18 -0.12
C ASP A 614 4.50 40.94 1.29
N PHE A 615 3.90 41.96 1.89
CA PHE A 615 3.30 41.85 3.22
C PHE A 615 2.27 42.96 3.47
N ASN A 616 1.16 42.59 4.07
CA ASN A 616 0.10 43.53 4.43
C ASN A 616 0.21 44.05 5.89
N GLY A 617 0.94 43.36 6.74
CA GLY A 617 1.22 43.74 8.13
C GLY A 617 2.59 44.38 8.32
N SER A 618 3.50 43.64 8.93
CA SER A 618 4.87 44.09 9.20
C SER A 618 5.91 43.08 8.66
N PHE A 619 7.05 43.59 8.19
CA PHE A 619 8.23 42.80 7.89
C PHE A 619 9.36 43.17 8.86
N ASN A 620 9.57 42.36 9.88
CA ASN A 620 10.55 42.59 10.94
C ASN A 620 11.79 41.72 10.77
N ILE A 621 12.94 42.33 10.65
CA ILE A 621 14.24 41.64 10.61
C ILE A 621 14.93 41.89 11.96
N ASN A 622 14.91 40.87 12.83
CA ASN A 622 15.42 40.94 14.20
C ASN A 622 16.66 40.07 14.40
N GLY A 623 17.08 39.32 13.37
CA GLY A 623 18.23 38.43 13.34
C GLY A 623 18.36 37.70 12.00
N GLY A 624 19.36 36.81 11.88
CA GLY A 624 19.56 36.00 10.69
C GLY A 624 20.12 36.74 9.47
N THR A 625 20.08 36.07 8.32
CA THR A 625 20.50 36.63 7.03
C THR A 625 19.33 36.66 6.07
N VAL A 626 19.01 37.81 5.53
CA VAL A 626 17.96 38.05 4.56
C VAL A 626 18.57 38.61 3.28
N ILE A 627 18.37 37.92 2.17
CA ILE A 627 18.68 38.41 0.83
C ILE A 627 17.46 38.17 -0.05
N ALA A 628 16.83 39.24 -0.53
CA ALA A 628 15.68 39.15 -1.39
C ALA A 628 15.75 40.12 -2.54
N GLY A 629 15.49 39.71 -3.76
CA GLY A 629 15.56 40.58 -4.93
C GLY A 629 14.43 40.32 -5.92
N GLY A 630 13.91 41.40 -6.51
CA GLY A 630 12.80 41.29 -7.46
C GLY A 630 12.72 42.46 -8.44
N SER A 631 11.61 42.50 -9.19
CA SER A 631 11.32 43.54 -10.16
C SER A 631 11.08 44.91 -9.48
N ASN A 632 11.18 45.96 -10.23
CA ASN A 632 10.90 47.29 -9.72
C ASN A 632 9.39 47.52 -9.65
N ALA A 633 8.79 47.22 -8.53
CA ALA A 633 7.41 47.51 -8.25
C ALA A 633 7.29 48.85 -7.47
N ASN A 634 6.28 49.61 -7.80
CA ASN A 634 5.96 50.81 -7.02
C ASN A 634 5.44 50.48 -5.63
N MET A 635 4.98 49.23 -5.46
CA MET A 635 4.41 48.70 -4.19
C MET A 635 5.50 48.17 -3.24
N THR A 636 6.71 47.92 -3.71
CA THR A 636 7.80 47.35 -2.91
C THR A 636 8.14 48.20 -1.70
N LYS A 637 8.09 47.61 -0.54
CA LYS A 637 8.28 48.28 0.77
C LYS A 637 9.61 47.85 1.39
N ALA A 638 10.28 48.78 2.11
CA ALA A 638 11.39 48.41 2.98
C ALA A 638 10.90 47.58 4.18
N ALA A 639 11.79 46.93 4.90
CA ALA A 639 11.47 46.31 6.18
C ALA A 639 10.88 47.32 7.16
N SER A 640 10.09 46.85 8.10
CA SER A 640 9.43 47.69 9.10
C SER A 640 10.45 48.37 10.04
N THR A 641 10.19 49.59 10.41
CA THR A 641 11.06 50.37 11.31
C THR A 641 11.21 49.76 12.71
N THR A 642 10.35 48.83 13.06
CA THR A 642 10.40 47.99 14.26
C THR A 642 11.47 46.90 14.20
N SER A 643 12.13 46.69 13.04
CA SER A 643 13.27 45.77 12.91
C SER A 643 14.41 46.17 13.88
N THR A 644 14.98 45.16 14.55
CA THR A 644 16.07 45.39 15.54
C THR A 644 17.47 45.11 14.97
N GLN A 645 17.57 44.38 13.82
CA GLN A 645 18.83 44.18 13.11
C GLN A 645 19.00 45.21 11.98
N PRO A 646 20.19 45.79 11.78
CA PRO A 646 20.46 46.66 10.65
C PRO A 646 20.17 45.97 9.34
N ASN A 647 19.48 46.64 8.42
CA ASN A 647 19.15 46.15 7.11
C ASN A 647 19.19 47.24 6.05
N MET A 648 19.34 46.87 4.82
CA MET A 648 19.40 47.75 3.67
C MET A 648 18.29 47.38 2.70
N PHE A 649 17.58 48.39 2.19
CA PHE A 649 16.71 48.29 1.05
C PHE A 649 17.36 49.07 -0.09
N LEU A 650 17.93 48.35 -1.06
CA LEU A 650 18.73 48.91 -2.15
C LEU A 650 17.89 48.94 -3.43
N LYS A 651 17.78 50.11 -4.06
CA LYS A 651 17.04 50.32 -5.30
C LYS A 651 17.98 50.73 -6.42
N SER A 652 17.98 50.05 -7.53
CA SER A 652 18.72 50.42 -8.72
C SER A 652 17.81 51.08 -9.75
N SER A 653 18.26 52.18 -10.34
CA SER A 653 17.57 52.85 -11.45
C SER A 653 17.62 52.04 -12.76
N ALA A 654 18.51 51.10 -12.87
CA ALA A 654 18.66 50.19 -14.00
C ALA A 654 18.56 48.73 -13.58
N GLN A 655 17.99 47.88 -14.46
CA GLN A 655 17.88 46.47 -14.20
C GLN A 655 19.26 45.78 -14.10
N LEU A 656 19.47 45.02 -13.05
CA LEU A 656 20.65 44.16 -12.91
C LEU A 656 20.35 42.80 -13.48
N ALA A 657 21.19 42.37 -14.41
CA ALA A 657 21.06 41.08 -15.05
C ALA A 657 21.35 39.92 -14.06
N SER A 658 20.61 38.82 -14.17
CA SER A 658 20.80 37.62 -13.35
C SER A 658 22.18 36.95 -13.50
N THR A 659 22.94 37.34 -14.56
CA THR A 659 24.31 36.89 -14.75
C THR A 659 25.32 37.69 -13.95
N SER A 660 24.93 38.84 -13.38
CA SER A 660 25.80 39.72 -12.62
C SER A 660 25.73 39.43 -11.14
N LEU A 661 26.86 39.55 -10.45
CA LEU A 661 26.93 39.46 -9.00
C LEU A 661 26.52 40.81 -8.35
N ILE A 662 25.92 40.73 -7.18
CA ILE A 662 25.77 41.83 -6.23
C ILE A 662 26.73 41.57 -5.10
N HIS A 663 27.66 42.47 -4.87
CA HIS A 663 28.62 42.40 -3.78
C HIS A 663 28.59 43.63 -2.89
N ILE A 664 28.57 43.38 -1.60
CA ILE A 664 28.63 44.43 -0.57
C ILE A 664 29.81 44.12 0.35
N GLU A 665 30.67 45.18 0.52
CA GLU A 665 31.81 45.15 1.42
C GLU A 665 31.87 46.39 2.28
N ASN A 666 32.55 46.32 3.40
CA ASN A 666 32.87 47.55 4.18
C ASN A 666 34.07 48.29 3.53
N THR A 667 34.46 49.46 4.08
CA THR A 667 35.57 50.25 3.56
C THR A 667 36.92 49.59 3.66
N ALA A 668 37.08 48.61 4.52
CA ALA A 668 38.28 47.78 4.65
C ALA A 668 38.33 46.66 3.65
N GLY A 669 37.31 46.47 2.82
CA GLY A 669 37.24 45.38 1.83
C GLY A 669 36.74 44.05 2.39
N SER A 670 36.19 44.06 3.64
CA SER A 670 35.60 42.84 4.20
C SER A 670 34.22 42.62 3.60
N GLU A 671 34.01 41.46 3.04
CA GLU A 671 32.74 41.04 2.46
C GLU A 671 31.62 41.01 3.50
N ILE A 672 30.47 41.55 3.16
CA ILE A 672 29.21 41.40 3.88
C ILE A 672 28.36 40.33 3.20
N VAL A 673 28.13 40.47 1.92
CA VAL A 673 27.45 39.48 1.07
C VAL A 673 27.97 39.53 -0.36
N THR A 674 27.99 38.33 -1.01
CA THR A 674 28.02 38.24 -2.46
C THR A 674 26.86 37.37 -2.90
N PHE A 675 25.99 37.92 -3.71
CA PHE A 675 24.73 37.30 -4.13
C PHE A 675 24.64 37.24 -5.65
N LYS A 676 24.20 36.12 -6.20
CA LYS A 676 23.85 35.98 -7.59
C LYS A 676 22.32 35.83 -7.71
N PRO A 677 21.59 36.79 -8.31
CA PRO A 677 20.15 36.66 -8.46
C PRO A 677 19.78 35.54 -9.45
N LYS A 678 18.60 34.92 -9.26
CA LYS A 678 18.03 33.96 -10.23
C LYS A 678 17.47 34.68 -11.46
N ASN A 679 16.75 35.77 -11.20
CA ASN A 679 16.09 36.61 -12.22
C ASN A 679 16.77 37.97 -12.29
N ASN A 680 16.46 38.75 -13.31
CA ASN A 680 16.86 40.15 -13.35
C ASN A 680 16.15 40.95 -12.24
N VAL A 681 16.85 41.81 -11.55
CA VAL A 681 16.33 42.52 -10.39
C VAL A 681 16.55 44.05 -10.50
N TYR A 682 15.69 44.81 -9.87
CA TYR A 682 15.82 46.29 -9.70
C TYR A 682 16.03 46.69 -8.24
N TYR A 683 15.62 45.82 -7.30
CA TYR A 683 15.78 46.06 -5.88
C TYR A 683 16.20 44.83 -5.15
N PHE A 684 16.77 44.97 -3.97
CA PHE A 684 17.06 43.89 -3.04
C PHE A 684 17.08 44.31 -1.59
N HIS A 685 16.56 43.45 -0.74
CA HIS A 685 16.73 43.54 0.70
C HIS A 685 18.00 42.80 1.09
N VAL A 686 18.79 43.39 1.98
CA VAL A 686 20.00 42.79 2.51
C VAL A 686 20.06 43.03 4.02
N SER A 687 20.18 41.97 4.79
CA SER A 687 20.44 42.01 6.21
C SER A 687 21.30 40.84 6.63
N THR A 688 22.31 41.08 7.41
CA THR A 688 23.17 40.07 8.03
C THR A 688 23.55 40.49 9.45
N PRO A 689 23.94 39.53 10.33
CA PRO A 689 24.46 39.87 11.67
C PRO A 689 25.73 40.69 11.63
N THR A 690 26.45 40.74 10.51
CA THR A 690 27.70 41.50 10.33
C THR A 690 27.46 42.93 9.82
N LEU A 691 26.22 43.26 9.47
CA LEU A 691 25.87 44.60 9.05
C LEU A 691 25.72 45.50 10.29
N LEU A 692 26.49 46.62 10.32
CA LEU A 692 26.59 47.49 11.47
C LEU A 692 25.96 48.88 11.19
N LYS A 693 25.53 49.54 12.24
CA LYS A 693 25.11 50.94 12.21
C LYS A 693 26.34 51.84 12.06
N ASN A 694 26.13 53.07 11.60
CA ASN A 694 27.15 54.10 11.44
C ASN A 694 28.42 53.61 10.72
N THR A 695 28.23 52.74 9.72
CA THR A 695 29.33 52.11 9.00
C THR A 695 29.15 52.32 7.50
N GLN A 696 30.25 52.65 6.84
CA GLN A 696 30.24 52.89 5.40
C GLN A 696 30.44 51.58 4.64
N TYR A 697 29.65 51.37 3.61
CA TYR A 697 29.63 50.19 2.75
C TYR A 697 29.73 50.58 1.27
N LYS A 698 30.33 49.73 0.48
CA LYS A 698 30.39 49.78 -0.99
C LYS A 698 29.54 48.72 -1.61
N VAL A 699 28.79 49.05 -2.63
CA VAL A 699 27.96 48.12 -3.41
C VAL A 699 28.54 48.03 -4.82
N TYR A 700 28.90 46.79 -5.23
CA TYR A 700 29.39 46.51 -6.57
C TYR A 700 28.39 45.66 -7.32
N PHE A 701 28.28 45.89 -8.64
CA PHE A 701 27.61 45.02 -9.59
C PHE A 701 28.63 44.42 -10.55
N GLY A 702 28.48 43.09 -10.86
CA GLY A 702 29.44 42.34 -11.64
C GLY A 702 30.62 41.82 -10.80
N GLY A 703 31.82 41.77 -11.39
CA GLY A 703 32.95 41.13 -10.75
C GLY A 703 32.91 39.58 -10.91
N THR A 704 33.82 38.94 -10.18
CA THR A 704 33.90 37.48 -10.18
C THR A 704 34.02 36.93 -8.77
N TYR A 705 33.53 35.70 -8.56
CA TYR A 705 33.66 34.99 -7.29
C TYR A 705 34.41 33.67 -7.55
N THR A 706 35.48 33.45 -6.83
CA THR A 706 36.35 32.30 -7.02
C THR A 706 36.33 31.42 -5.79
N GLY A 707 36.14 30.12 -5.98
CA GLY A 707 35.94 29.15 -4.90
C GLY A 707 34.57 29.30 -4.22
N GLY A 708 34.41 28.66 -3.08
CA GLY A 708 33.17 28.70 -2.32
C GLY A 708 32.01 27.91 -2.93
N SER A 709 30.86 28.09 -2.33
CA SER A 709 29.59 27.44 -2.72
C SER A 709 28.41 28.37 -2.43
N TYR A 710 27.23 28.03 -2.89
CA TYR A 710 26.01 28.69 -2.43
C TYR A 710 25.56 28.16 -1.06
N VAL A 711 25.05 29.03 -0.21
CA VAL A 711 24.35 28.64 1.00
C VAL A 711 23.16 27.75 0.60
N GLY A 712 23.03 26.57 1.23
CA GLY A 712 21.99 25.60 0.90
C GLY A 712 22.28 24.71 -0.31
N GLY A 713 23.45 24.85 -0.96
CA GLY A 713 23.88 23.98 -2.06
C GLY A 713 23.77 24.61 -3.45
N SER A 714 23.97 23.81 -4.49
CA SER A 714 24.09 24.28 -5.87
C SER A 714 22.72 24.56 -6.52
N THR A 715 22.23 25.76 -6.39
CA THR A 715 21.00 26.24 -7.06
C THR A 715 21.31 26.98 -8.39
N GLY A 716 22.58 27.27 -8.68
CA GLY A 716 23.01 28.12 -9.78
C GLY A 716 22.83 29.62 -9.52
N TRP A 717 22.21 29.99 -8.40
CA TRP A 717 21.94 31.33 -7.90
C TRP A 717 21.87 31.32 -6.37
N GLY A 718 21.92 32.48 -5.73
CA GLY A 718 21.81 32.60 -4.28
C GLY A 718 23.01 33.31 -3.62
N LEU A 719 23.12 33.16 -2.32
CA LEU A 719 24.15 33.74 -1.49
C LEU A 719 25.41 32.86 -1.51
N TYR A 720 26.54 33.45 -1.88
CA TYR A 720 27.83 32.78 -1.82
C TYR A 720 28.40 32.70 -0.40
N THR A 721 29.18 31.68 -0.14
CA THR A 721 29.94 31.47 1.09
C THR A 721 31.28 30.76 0.82
N GLY A 722 32.31 31.10 1.59
CA GLY A 722 33.60 30.40 1.60
C GLY A 722 34.52 30.64 0.42
N GLY A 723 34.23 31.61 -0.44
CA GLY A 723 35.05 31.98 -1.58
C GLY A 723 35.67 33.38 -1.42
N THR A 724 36.10 33.95 -2.55
CA THR A 724 36.69 35.29 -2.61
C THR A 724 36.11 36.05 -3.79
N TYR A 725 35.58 37.23 -3.54
CA TYR A 725 35.13 38.17 -4.56
C TYR A 725 36.31 38.97 -5.11
N SER A 726 36.29 39.26 -6.40
CA SER A 726 37.19 40.18 -7.08
C SER A 726 36.39 41.26 -7.79
N THR A 727 36.77 42.49 -7.58
CA THR A 727 36.20 43.66 -8.25
C THR A 727 36.56 43.73 -9.75
N THR A 728 37.45 42.89 -10.27
CA THR A 728 37.81 42.85 -11.67
C THR A 728 36.59 42.55 -12.56
N GLY A 729 36.25 43.50 -13.43
CA GLY A 729 35.00 43.46 -14.22
C GLY A 729 33.75 43.91 -13.44
N GLY A 730 33.86 44.30 -12.18
CA GLY A 730 32.80 44.87 -11.37
C GLY A 730 32.76 46.39 -11.42
N THR A 731 31.59 46.94 -11.20
CA THR A 731 31.34 48.39 -11.16
C THR A 731 30.87 48.80 -9.78
N LEU A 732 31.59 49.74 -9.14
CA LEU A 732 31.10 50.36 -7.91
C LEU A 732 29.85 51.18 -8.23
N LYS A 733 28.72 50.84 -7.64
CA LYS A 733 27.42 51.49 -7.88
C LYS A 733 27.10 52.51 -6.83
N SER A 734 27.45 52.23 -5.58
CA SER A 734 27.16 53.14 -4.47
C SER A 734 28.17 52.98 -3.36
N THR A 735 28.43 54.10 -2.67
CA THR A 735 29.07 54.13 -1.36
C THR A 735 28.14 54.91 -0.42
N PHE A 736 27.70 54.26 0.66
CA PHE A 736 26.77 54.91 1.61
C PHE A 736 27.09 54.52 3.05
N THR A 737 26.63 55.31 4.00
CA THR A 737 26.81 55.05 5.42
C THR A 737 25.48 54.72 6.03
N THR A 738 25.39 53.61 6.76
CA THR A 738 24.20 53.22 7.50
C THR A 738 23.91 54.23 8.62
N SER A 739 22.62 54.37 8.96
CA SER A 739 22.18 55.25 10.05
C SER A 739 22.84 54.87 11.37
N ASN A 740 23.10 55.87 12.20
CA ASN A 740 23.58 55.67 13.57
C ASN A 740 22.43 55.33 14.54
N THR A 741 21.19 55.64 14.18
CA THR A 741 19.98 55.46 15.02
C THR A 741 19.01 54.41 14.44
N ALA A 742 18.70 54.51 13.17
CA ALA A 742 17.76 53.59 12.53
C ALA A 742 18.39 52.26 12.12
N ASN A 743 17.63 51.18 12.17
CA ASN A 743 18.02 49.86 11.62
C ASN A 743 17.70 49.74 10.14
N VAL A 744 16.67 50.40 9.65
CA VAL A 744 16.24 50.31 8.24
C VAL A 744 16.93 51.45 7.47
N ASN A 745 17.65 51.12 6.40
CA ASN A 745 18.39 52.00 5.53
C ASN A 745 17.94 51.79 4.08
N THR A 746 17.51 52.89 3.43
CA THR A 746 17.15 52.88 2.00
C THR A 746 18.19 53.62 1.20
N GLN A 747 18.70 53.01 0.12
CA GLN A 747 19.67 53.61 -0.79
C GLN A 747 19.21 53.40 -2.23
N SER A 748 19.15 54.46 -3.01
CA SER A 748 18.90 54.43 -4.45
C SER A 748 20.16 54.82 -5.23
N PHE A 749 20.41 54.22 -6.37
CA PHE A 749 21.58 54.51 -7.22
C PHE A 749 21.34 54.15 -8.69
#